data_56b312dbc5e5ee1d650a7891ecac228f
#
_entry.id   56b312dbc5e5ee1d650a7891ecac228f
#
_cell.length_a   1.000
_cell.length_b   1.000
_cell.length_c   1.000
_cell.angle_alpha   90.00
_cell.angle_beta   90.00
_cell.angle_gamma   90.00
#
_symmetry.space_group_name_H-M   'P 1'
#
loop_
_entity.id
_entity.type
_entity.pdbx_description
1 polymer ?
#
loop_
_entity_poly.entity_id
_entity_poly.type
_entity_poly.pdbx_seq_one_letter_code
_entity_poly.pdbx_strand_id
1 'polypeptide(L)'
;MRKGLWMLSLCFLALPIGAQNEKENGEKAKSVEMKEVTVEAARVTKKVDGLLIIPSAAQREASTDGYSLLAKLSLPRLRVDEVMRTVTPLMNDGSVQIRLNGTLASKEDLLSLDPKLVKNIDFIDNPGVRYGDGIGFVIDIRTKRNTTGYVFGADLSNSVTTVNGGNTLYAKYNHKNSELALTFTSLYKDQHGFRSSEVADYTLNNGCHYLVSRNQTDGRSRRFGNQFEIKYSLADSATYVFQANLSVGGGNTPGNYADFVYRDGTIEQTYRTINVSSDFSPTLDLYFFHQLGKHQSVTANVVGSSIYTDKRGYNGEGRTYAYDVDGRTWSLESEAIYENKLKPFTLSAGLEHSVSFTNNEYTGDVSALNKMRRGELYLFSEVKGRWKRIGYSAGVGVANKTYSQENYSFDYWTFRPKLTLNYDILTGLNARYTFETYRRVSSYAMVSDAKIRENSREWKVGNPNLQPSRVIKNIFDISYNGSRVSCGANIEYRRDLGSNMSVYERTPADEFLYSQQNIGNIMMFVVQNYVRYDVVPEHLSVTLFGGINRFFNISSLYRHYLTSYNYGGNIQAYLGRWTLTGYADNGWKYVEGEHEGRNGAAIYFGVSYRWSRCSLSLFMQHPFQQHPVIQRGKVLNENLYKTYSYRSRDLGNMITLKFSWKLSRGKSYKEIEKKVQNEGYKQTGIM
;
A
#
# COMPACT_ATOMS: atom_id res chain seq x y z
N MET A 1 38.53 7.25 6.77
CA MET A 1 37.65 6.77 5.71
C MET A 1 38.21 5.50 5.06
N ARG A 2 38.28 4.38 5.77
CA ARG A 2 38.64 3.05 5.23
C ARG A 2 38.24 1.97 6.22
N LYS A 3 36.94 1.73 6.42
CA LYS A 3 36.41 0.56 7.20
C LYS A 3 34.89 0.34 6.87
N GLY A 4 34.51 0.29 5.60
CA GLY A 4 33.11 0.12 5.22
C GLY A 4 32.83 -0.81 4.04
N LEU A 5 33.83 -1.57 3.58
CA LEU A 5 33.69 -2.32 2.30
C LEU A 5 33.74 -3.87 2.46
N TRP A 6 33.64 -4.39 3.68
CA TRP A 6 33.82 -5.83 3.93
C TRP A 6 32.54 -6.63 4.24
N MET A 7 31.37 -6.00 4.24
CA MET A 7 30.11 -6.72 4.53
C MET A 7 29.35 -7.25 3.30
N LEU A 8 29.81 -6.95 2.10
CA LEU A 8 29.17 -7.42 0.85
C LEU A 8 29.71 -8.76 0.34
N SER A 9 30.80 -9.30 0.94
CA SER A 9 31.46 -10.53 0.46
C SER A 9 31.03 -11.84 1.12
N LEU A 10 30.16 -11.80 2.15
CA LEU A 10 29.88 -13.01 2.94
C LEU A 10 28.65 -13.83 2.51
N CYS A 11 27.87 -13.38 1.55
CA CYS A 11 26.70 -14.17 1.09
C CYS A 11 26.98 -15.13 -0.08
N PHE A 12 28.18 -15.19 -0.61
CA PHE A 12 28.50 -16.01 -1.80
C PHE A 12 29.32 -17.28 -1.54
N LEU A 13 29.72 -17.59 -0.30
CA LEU A 13 30.67 -18.67 0.00
C LEU A 13 30.10 -19.79 0.89
N ALA A 14 28.88 -20.28 0.63
CA ALA A 14 28.43 -21.51 1.27
C ALA A 14 27.52 -22.32 0.33
N LEU A 15 28.08 -22.81 -0.76
CA LEU A 15 27.51 -23.93 -1.51
C LEU A 15 28.42 -25.15 -1.33
N PRO A 16 28.02 -26.23 -0.66
CA PRO A 16 28.76 -27.48 -0.72
C PRO A 16 28.48 -28.16 -2.06
N ILE A 17 29.49 -28.27 -2.92
CA ILE A 17 29.52 -29.14 -4.07
C ILE A 17 29.77 -30.55 -3.54
N GLY A 18 28.73 -31.33 -3.36
CA GLY A 18 28.81 -32.77 -3.12
C GLY A 18 28.55 -33.53 -4.41
N ALA A 19 29.60 -33.86 -5.16
CA ALA A 19 29.51 -34.84 -6.21
C ALA A 19 29.75 -36.22 -5.57
N GLN A 20 28.78 -37.11 -5.57
CA GLN A 20 28.97 -38.51 -5.27
C GLN A 20 28.93 -39.32 -6.59
N ASN A 21 30.05 -39.94 -6.90
CA ASN A 21 30.16 -40.99 -7.89
C ASN A 21 29.53 -42.28 -7.35
N GLU A 22 28.48 -42.80 -7.99
CA GLU A 22 28.02 -44.16 -7.77
C GLU A 22 28.60 -45.08 -8.82
N LYS A 23 29.27 -46.14 -8.35
CA LYS A 23 29.75 -47.28 -9.12
C LYS A 23 28.59 -48.22 -9.42
N GLU A 24 28.52 -48.64 -10.69
CA GLU A 24 27.71 -49.79 -11.11
C GLU A 24 28.12 -51.09 -10.38
N ASN A 25 27.11 -51.77 -9.82
CA ASN A 25 27.18 -53.20 -9.61
C ASN A 25 25.82 -53.81 -9.99
N GLY A 26 25.86 -54.69 -11.00
CA GLY A 26 24.68 -55.42 -11.42
C GLY A 26 24.29 -56.54 -10.49
N GLU A 27 22.98 -56.69 -10.22
CA GLU A 27 22.36 -57.95 -9.90
C GLU A 27 20.84 -57.95 -10.14
N LYS A 28 20.42 -58.94 -10.95
CA LYS A 28 19.14 -59.68 -11.03
C LYS A 28 17.81 -58.94 -10.78
N ALA A 29 17.04 -58.94 -11.86
CA ALA A 29 15.61 -58.60 -11.88
C ALA A 29 14.76 -59.39 -10.87
N LYS A 30 14.21 -58.67 -9.87
CA LYS A 30 13.01 -59.06 -9.14
C LYS A 30 11.88 -58.13 -9.59
N SER A 31 10.74 -58.75 -9.98
CA SER A 31 9.52 -58.00 -10.28
C SER A 31 9.16 -57.14 -9.08
N VAL A 32 9.33 -55.85 -9.20
CA VAL A 32 8.83 -54.84 -8.23
C VAL A 32 7.50 -54.36 -8.78
N GLU A 33 6.42 -54.57 -8.04
CA GLU A 33 5.16 -53.87 -8.24
C GLU A 33 5.47 -52.36 -8.31
N MET A 34 5.18 -51.77 -9.48
CA MET A 34 5.34 -50.32 -9.63
C MET A 34 4.39 -49.65 -8.67
N LYS A 35 4.90 -49.10 -7.58
CA LYS A 35 4.18 -48.06 -6.81
C LYS A 35 3.80 -46.98 -7.80
N GLU A 36 2.53 -46.67 -7.83
CA GLU A 36 1.93 -45.57 -8.57
C GLU A 36 2.86 -44.33 -8.49
N VAL A 37 3.54 -43.99 -9.57
CA VAL A 37 4.35 -42.78 -9.63
C VAL A 37 3.37 -41.62 -9.75
N THR A 38 2.98 -41.09 -8.61
CA THR A 38 2.25 -39.83 -8.57
C THR A 38 3.21 -38.74 -9.07
N VAL A 39 3.07 -38.35 -10.33
CA VAL A 39 3.77 -37.20 -10.87
C VAL A 39 3.23 -35.97 -10.14
N GLU A 40 3.92 -35.53 -9.09
CA GLU A 40 3.61 -34.25 -8.45
C GLU A 40 3.95 -33.15 -9.48
N ALA A 41 2.91 -32.62 -10.13
CA ALA A 41 3.05 -31.45 -10.98
C ALA A 41 3.67 -30.31 -10.15
N ALA A 42 4.64 -29.60 -10.72
CA ALA A 42 5.30 -28.49 -10.05
C ALA A 42 4.27 -27.49 -9.53
N ARG A 43 4.18 -27.33 -8.21
CA ARG A 43 3.17 -26.46 -7.55
C ARG A 43 3.43 -24.97 -7.78
N VAL A 44 4.62 -24.61 -8.19
CA VAL A 44 5.01 -23.24 -8.52
C VAL A 44 5.56 -23.23 -9.94
N THR A 45 4.90 -22.50 -10.83
CA THR A 45 5.30 -22.33 -12.22
C THR A 45 5.65 -20.88 -12.48
N LYS A 46 6.83 -20.65 -13.07
CA LYS A 46 7.25 -19.29 -13.46
C LYS A 46 6.47 -18.76 -14.64
N LYS A 47 6.11 -17.47 -14.54
CA LYS A 47 5.54 -16.67 -15.62
C LYS A 47 6.50 -15.53 -16.00
N VAL A 48 6.20 -14.81 -17.06
CA VAL A 48 7.01 -13.65 -17.49
C VAL A 48 7.03 -12.54 -16.45
N ASP A 49 5.92 -12.34 -15.77
CA ASP A 49 5.66 -11.27 -14.83
C ASP A 49 5.50 -11.75 -13.39
N GLY A 50 5.77 -13.03 -13.10
CA GLY A 50 5.61 -13.55 -11.76
C GLY A 50 5.56 -15.08 -11.66
N LEU A 51 4.73 -15.59 -10.77
CA LEU A 51 4.58 -16.99 -10.44
C LEU A 51 3.11 -17.42 -10.49
N LEU A 52 2.85 -18.60 -11.04
CA LEU A 52 1.59 -19.32 -10.85
C LEU A 52 1.78 -20.33 -9.72
N ILE A 53 1.02 -20.18 -8.64
CA ILE A 53 1.13 -21.00 -7.43
C ILE A 53 -0.13 -21.84 -7.26
N ILE A 54 0.02 -23.14 -7.08
CA ILE A 54 -1.07 -24.06 -6.78
C ILE A 54 -0.96 -24.44 -5.30
N PRO A 55 -1.87 -23.96 -4.43
CA PRO A 55 -1.84 -24.32 -3.00
C PRO A 55 -1.96 -25.82 -2.79
N SER A 56 -1.23 -26.38 -1.83
CA SER A 56 -1.34 -27.81 -1.45
C SER A 56 -2.70 -28.09 -0.79
N ALA A 57 -3.10 -29.35 -0.73
CA ALA A 57 -4.28 -29.76 0.03
C ALA A 57 -4.12 -29.38 1.52
N ALA A 58 -2.94 -29.62 2.10
CA ALA A 58 -2.62 -29.28 3.47
C ALA A 58 -2.72 -27.76 3.73
N GLN A 59 -2.19 -26.91 2.83
CA GLN A 59 -2.30 -25.47 2.94
C GLN A 59 -3.75 -24.99 2.87
N ARG A 60 -4.56 -25.54 1.96
CA ARG A 60 -5.99 -25.22 1.84
C ARG A 60 -6.79 -25.67 3.08
N GLU A 61 -6.54 -26.87 3.57
CA GLU A 61 -7.22 -27.41 4.77
C GLU A 61 -6.81 -26.68 6.05
N ALA A 62 -5.54 -26.29 6.15
CA ALA A 62 -5.02 -25.52 7.27
C ALA A 62 -5.47 -24.05 7.29
N SER A 63 -6.14 -23.57 6.25
CA SER A 63 -6.56 -22.17 6.10
C SER A 63 -8.06 -21.99 6.37
N THR A 64 -8.45 -20.82 6.95
CA THR A 64 -9.84 -20.45 7.23
C THR A 64 -10.42 -19.50 6.19
N ASP A 65 -9.58 -18.70 5.57
CA ASP A 65 -9.92 -17.60 4.67
C ASP A 65 -8.77 -17.29 3.70
N GLY A 66 -8.91 -16.26 2.88
CA GLY A 66 -7.90 -15.86 1.91
C GLY A 66 -6.60 -15.39 2.56
N TYR A 67 -6.64 -14.64 3.67
CA TYR A 67 -5.44 -14.17 4.35
C TYR A 67 -4.63 -15.31 4.93
N SER A 68 -5.30 -16.26 5.61
CA SER A 68 -4.64 -17.43 6.17
C SER A 68 -4.03 -18.33 5.08
N LEU A 69 -4.64 -18.40 3.90
CA LEU A 69 -4.07 -19.12 2.76
C LEU A 69 -2.83 -18.40 2.22
N LEU A 70 -2.92 -17.09 1.95
CA LEU A 70 -1.79 -16.31 1.44
C LEU A 70 -0.60 -16.34 2.40
N ALA A 71 -0.83 -16.28 3.71
CA ALA A 71 0.22 -16.38 4.72
C ALA A 71 1.01 -17.69 4.60
N LYS A 72 0.31 -18.82 4.37
CA LYS A 72 0.94 -20.14 4.24
C LYS A 72 1.67 -20.37 2.92
N LEU A 73 1.36 -19.58 1.89
CA LEU A 73 2.03 -19.69 0.59
C LEU A 73 3.39 -19.01 0.56
N SER A 74 3.65 -18.10 1.48
CA SER A 74 4.96 -17.49 1.62
C SER A 74 5.42 -16.77 0.35
N LEU A 75 4.58 -15.87 -0.13
CA LEU A 75 4.84 -15.12 -1.35
C LEU A 75 6.16 -14.36 -1.25
N PRO A 76 7.03 -14.47 -2.27
CA PRO A 76 8.31 -13.76 -2.27
C PRO A 76 8.13 -12.26 -2.10
N ARG A 77 9.00 -11.62 -1.29
CA ARG A 77 9.04 -10.17 -1.08
C ARG A 77 7.80 -9.57 -0.42
N LEU A 78 6.83 -10.40 -0.02
CA LEU A 78 5.62 -9.97 0.67
C LEU A 78 5.55 -10.52 2.09
N ARG A 79 5.00 -9.72 2.98
CA ARG A 79 4.54 -10.13 4.29
C ARG A 79 3.02 -10.19 4.29
N VAL A 80 2.51 -11.35 4.65
CA VAL A 80 1.09 -11.55 4.91
C VAL A 80 0.90 -11.69 6.41
N ASP A 81 0.16 -10.77 7.00
CA ASP A 81 -0.23 -10.84 8.41
C ASP A 81 -1.67 -11.34 8.50
N GLU A 82 -1.81 -12.60 8.93
CA GLU A 82 -3.12 -13.24 9.10
C GLU A 82 -3.95 -12.59 10.21
N VAL A 83 -3.29 -12.09 11.26
CA VAL A 83 -3.94 -11.50 12.42
C VAL A 83 -4.40 -10.09 12.12
N MET A 84 -3.54 -9.27 11.51
CA MET A 84 -3.85 -7.88 11.13
C MET A 84 -4.67 -7.78 9.84
N ARG A 85 -4.80 -8.89 9.09
CA ARG A 85 -5.49 -8.91 7.79
C ARG A 85 -4.85 -7.94 6.79
N THR A 86 -3.53 -7.96 6.71
CA THR A 86 -2.77 -7.10 5.81
C THR A 86 -1.80 -7.91 4.94
N VAL A 87 -1.57 -7.40 3.74
CA VAL A 87 -0.52 -7.88 2.84
C VAL A 87 0.32 -6.68 2.44
N THR A 88 1.59 -6.71 2.80
CA THR A 88 2.51 -5.57 2.59
C THR A 88 3.81 -6.05 1.97
N PRO A 89 4.47 -5.24 1.13
CA PRO A 89 5.82 -5.52 0.69
C PRO A 89 6.78 -5.57 1.88
N LEU A 90 7.76 -6.46 1.84
CA LEU A 90 8.88 -6.45 2.80
C LEU A 90 9.78 -5.22 2.62
N MET A 91 9.67 -4.58 1.49
CA MET A 91 10.50 -3.48 1.03
C MET A 91 9.62 -2.41 0.39
N ASN A 92 10.13 -1.21 0.14
CA ASN A 92 9.35 -0.12 -0.45
C ASN A 92 9.17 -0.28 -1.97
N ASP A 93 8.54 -1.37 -2.38
CA ASP A 93 8.37 -1.80 -3.78
C ASP A 93 7.01 -1.39 -4.39
N GLY A 94 6.37 -0.38 -3.88
CA GLY A 94 5.02 0.02 -4.28
C GLY A 94 3.91 -0.68 -3.47
N SER A 95 2.66 -0.52 -3.87
CA SER A 95 1.51 -1.13 -3.20
C SER A 95 1.23 -2.55 -3.70
N VAL A 96 0.51 -3.33 -2.87
CA VAL A 96 0.02 -4.66 -3.23
C VAL A 96 -1.44 -4.57 -3.61
N GLN A 97 -1.76 -5.01 -4.81
CA GLN A 97 -3.13 -5.15 -5.28
C GLN A 97 -3.56 -6.61 -5.18
N ILE A 98 -4.60 -6.90 -4.40
CA ILE A 98 -5.15 -8.26 -4.30
C ILE A 98 -6.39 -8.34 -5.16
N ARG A 99 -6.47 -9.42 -5.93
CA ARG A 99 -7.57 -9.71 -6.84
C ARG A 99 -8.17 -11.08 -6.54
N LEU A 100 -9.46 -11.20 -6.75
CA LEU A 100 -10.19 -12.46 -6.70
C LEU A 100 -10.85 -12.70 -8.05
N ASN A 101 -10.38 -13.72 -8.76
CA ASN A 101 -10.80 -14.00 -10.13
C ASN A 101 -10.65 -12.79 -11.09
N GLY A 102 -9.59 -11.99 -10.90
CA GLY A 102 -9.30 -10.80 -11.68
C GLY A 102 -9.99 -9.52 -11.19
N THR A 103 -10.97 -9.59 -10.28
CA THR A 103 -11.56 -8.40 -9.65
C THR A 103 -10.70 -7.92 -8.50
N LEU A 104 -10.66 -6.62 -8.23
CA LEU A 104 -10.10 -6.13 -7.00
C LEU A 104 -10.85 -6.73 -5.81
N ALA A 105 -10.12 -7.39 -4.92
CA ALA A 105 -10.69 -7.99 -3.73
C ALA A 105 -10.74 -6.98 -2.60
N SER A 106 -11.90 -6.82 -2.00
CA SER A 106 -12.03 -6.15 -0.71
C SER A 106 -11.46 -7.04 0.40
N LYS A 107 -11.28 -6.46 1.59
CA LYS A 107 -10.92 -7.24 2.79
C LYS A 107 -11.93 -8.37 3.03
N GLU A 108 -13.19 -8.09 2.82
CA GLU A 108 -14.34 -8.96 3.04
C GLU A 108 -14.39 -10.11 2.03
N ASP A 109 -13.98 -9.87 0.80
CA ASP A 109 -13.85 -10.92 -0.20
C ASP A 109 -12.84 -11.98 0.24
N LEU A 110 -11.71 -11.57 0.81
CA LEU A 110 -10.70 -12.49 1.33
C LEU A 110 -11.17 -13.21 2.61
N LEU A 111 -11.87 -12.53 3.51
CA LEU A 111 -12.43 -13.14 4.70
C LEU A 111 -13.52 -14.18 4.38
N SER A 112 -14.35 -13.90 3.38
CA SER A 112 -15.41 -14.80 2.93
C SER A 112 -14.91 -15.94 2.03
N LEU A 113 -13.69 -15.87 1.51
CA LEU A 113 -13.10 -16.88 0.63
C LEU A 113 -12.97 -18.23 1.35
N ASP A 114 -13.45 -19.29 0.70
CA ASP A 114 -13.15 -20.67 1.13
C ASP A 114 -11.85 -21.14 0.47
N PRO A 115 -10.78 -21.37 1.24
CA PRO A 115 -9.50 -21.84 0.71
C PRO A 115 -9.57 -23.13 -0.11
N LYS A 116 -10.54 -24.00 0.16
CA LYS A 116 -10.73 -25.26 -0.57
C LYS A 116 -11.15 -25.05 -2.03
N LEU A 117 -11.73 -23.88 -2.31
CA LEU A 117 -12.15 -23.50 -3.67
C LEU A 117 -11.02 -22.89 -4.48
N VAL A 118 -9.92 -22.47 -3.86
CA VAL A 118 -8.80 -21.86 -4.56
C VAL A 118 -8.15 -22.88 -5.50
N LYS A 119 -8.16 -22.55 -6.79
CA LYS A 119 -7.55 -23.35 -7.86
C LYS A 119 -6.06 -23.08 -7.95
N ASN A 120 -5.73 -21.81 -8.12
CA ASN A 120 -4.35 -21.31 -8.19
C ASN A 120 -4.32 -19.81 -7.81
N ILE A 121 -3.11 -19.30 -7.64
CA ILE A 121 -2.84 -17.90 -7.36
C ILE A 121 -1.83 -17.42 -8.39
N ASP A 122 -2.20 -16.37 -9.11
CA ASP A 122 -1.33 -15.69 -10.05
C ASP A 122 -0.65 -14.54 -9.31
N PHE A 123 0.60 -14.76 -8.91
CA PHE A 123 1.42 -13.78 -8.22
C PHE A 123 2.25 -13.02 -9.24
N ILE A 124 1.90 -11.76 -9.49
CA ILE A 124 2.58 -10.87 -10.43
C ILE A 124 3.45 -9.92 -9.61
N ASP A 125 4.75 -10.11 -9.67
CA ASP A 125 5.73 -9.33 -8.93
C ASP A 125 6.39 -8.22 -9.78
N ASN A 126 5.87 -8.04 -10.99
CA ASN A 126 6.21 -6.94 -11.88
C ASN A 126 5.01 -6.61 -12.79
N PRO A 127 4.02 -5.90 -12.24
CA PRO A 127 2.82 -5.54 -12.99
C PRO A 127 3.15 -4.62 -14.18
N GLY A 128 2.54 -4.90 -15.32
CA GLY A 128 2.66 -4.10 -16.53
C GLY A 128 1.98 -2.74 -16.43
N VAL A 129 2.06 -1.94 -17.49
CA VAL A 129 1.50 -0.58 -17.55
C VAL A 129 -0.02 -0.52 -17.31
N ARG A 130 -0.72 -1.62 -17.52
CA ARG A 130 -2.17 -1.75 -17.31
C ARG A 130 -2.61 -1.74 -15.85
N TYR A 131 -1.72 -1.88 -14.89
CA TYR A 131 -2.06 -1.90 -13.47
C TYR A 131 -1.91 -0.52 -12.80
N GLY A 132 -1.60 0.52 -13.59
CA GLY A 132 -1.40 1.88 -13.09
C GLY A 132 -0.02 2.11 -12.48
N ASP A 133 0.17 3.32 -11.96
CA ASP A 133 1.42 3.75 -11.34
C ASP A 133 1.47 3.32 -9.87
N GLY A 134 2.66 2.95 -9.38
CA GLY A 134 2.88 2.66 -7.96
C GLY A 134 2.41 1.28 -7.49
N ILE A 135 1.87 0.42 -8.37
CA ILE A 135 1.56 -0.97 -8.04
C ILE A 135 2.83 -1.81 -8.20
N GLY A 136 3.35 -2.34 -7.09
CA GLY A 136 4.53 -3.21 -7.09
C GLY A 136 4.21 -4.69 -7.24
N PHE A 137 3.05 -5.11 -6.74
CA PHE A 137 2.63 -6.51 -6.75
C PHE A 137 1.14 -6.67 -7.03
N VAL A 138 0.78 -7.73 -7.75
CA VAL A 138 -0.61 -8.16 -7.90
C VAL A 138 -0.73 -9.62 -7.49
N ILE A 139 -1.70 -9.93 -6.64
CA ILE A 139 -2.04 -11.29 -6.20
C ILE A 139 -3.43 -11.59 -6.73
N ASP A 140 -3.54 -12.41 -7.76
CA ASP A 140 -4.84 -12.78 -8.32
C ASP A 140 -5.20 -14.21 -7.94
N ILE A 141 -6.14 -14.36 -7.02
CA ILE A 141 -6.62 -15.64 -6.49
C ILE A 141 -7.70 -16.18 -7.44
N ARG A 142 -7.45 -17.33 -8.03
CA ARG A 142 -8.40 -18.01 -8.94
C ARG A 142 -9.12 -19.13 -8.21
N THR A 143 -10.44 -19.12 -8.26
CA THR A 143 -11.29 -20.11 -7.58
C THR A 143 -11.94 -21.10 -8.56
N LYS A 144 -12.42 -22.20 -8.02
CA LYS A 144 -13.29 -23.15 -8.74
C LYS A 144 -14.70 -22.54 -8.82
N ARG A 145 -15.41 -22.87 -9.87
CA ARG A 145 -16.80 -22.42 -10.07
C ARG A 145 -17.76 -23.17 -9.17
N ASN A 146 -18.79 -22.49 -8.72
CA ASN A 146 -19.84 -23.04 -7.90
C ASN A 146 -21.21 -22.41 -8.19
N THR A 147 -22.28 -23.19 -7.97
CA THR A 147 -23.57 -22.86 -8.54
C THR A 147 -24.62 -22.34 -7.58
N THR A 148 -24.62 -22.73 -6.30
CA THR A 148 -25.66 -22.29 -5.37
C THR A 148 -25.17 -22.40 -3.92
N GLY A 149 -25.42 -21.37 -3.11
CA GLY A 149 -25.07 -21.40 -1.70
C GLY A 149 -25.16 -20.04 -1.03
N TYR A 150 -24.88 -20.00 0.28
CA TYR A 150 -24.77 -18.77 1.03
C TYR A 150 -23.61 -18.80 2.00
N VAL A 151 -23.10 -17.62 2.31
CA VAL A 151 -22.08 -17.39 3.33
C VAL A 151 -22.54 -16.25 4.21
N PHE A 152 -22.49 -16.45 5.53
CA PHE A 152 -22.62 -15.37 6.52
C PHE A 152 -21.36 -15.38 7.37
N GLY A 153 -20.89 -14.21 7.76
CA GLY A 153 -19.75 -14.15 8.65
C GLY A 153 -19.60 -12.82 9.36
N ALA A 154 -18.74 -12.89 10.39
CA ALA A 154 -18.33 -11.75 11.18
C ALA A 154 -16.81 -11.80 11.41
N ASP A 155 -16.14 -10.66 11.28
CA ASP A 155 -14.74 -10.45 11.70
C ASP A 155 -14.72 -9.28 12.67
N LEU A 156 -14.53 -9.57 13.95
CA LEU A 156 -14.58 -8.59 15.03
C LEU A 156 -13.17 -8.42 15.61
N SER A 157 -12.61 -7.24 15.51
CA SER A 157 -11.24 -6.93 15.96
C SER A 157 -11.28 -5.74 16.91
N ASN A 158 -11.12 -5.99 18.21
CA ASN A 158 -11.29 -4.97 19.23
C ASN A 158 -10.13 -5.02 20.22
N SER A 159 -9.52 -3.88 20.51
CA SER A 159 -8.49 -3.77 21.53
C SER A 159 -9.11 -3.81 22.92
N VAL A 160 -8.44 -4.54 23.84
CA VAL A 160 -8.87 -4.65 25.25
C VAL A 160 -8.11 -3.70 26.15
N THR A 161 -7.01 -3.11 25.67
CA THR A 161 -6.16 -2.17 26.45
C THR A 161 -6.43 -0.71 26.10
N THR A 162 -7.11 -0.45 24.97
CA THR A 162 -7.44 0.88 24.49
C THR A 162 -8.71 0.84 23.64
N VAL A 163 -9.40 1.96 23.52
CA VAL A 163 -10.62 2.03 22.69
C VAL A 163 -10.21 2.13 21.21
N ASN A 164 -10.11 0.99 20.58
CA ASN A 164 -9.78 0.88 19.16
C ASN A 164 -10.34 -0.43 18.59
N GLY A 165 -11.06 -0.36 17.48
CA GLY A 165 -11.62 -1.56 16.88
C GLY A 165 -12.10 -1.37 15.45
N GLY A 166 -12.27 -2.51 14.78
CA GLY A 166 -12.83 -2.60 13.44
C GLY A 166 -13.63 -3.88 13.29
N ASN A 167 -14.90 -3.76 12.98
CA ASN A 167 -15.84 -4.87 12.94
C ASN A 167 -16.48 -4.95 11.56
N THR A 168 -16.50 -6.14 10.97
CA THR A 168 -17.10 -6.38 9.65
C THR A 168 -18.11 -7.51 9.75
N LEU A 169 -19.30 -7.28 9.22
CA LEU A 169 -20.34 -8.27 9.01
C LEU A 169 -20.54 -8.43 7.51
N TYR A 170 -20.66 -9.66 7.03
CA TYR A 170 -20.86 -9.92 5.60
C TYR A 170 -21.83 -11.08 5.36
N ALA A 171 -22.56 -10.97 4.24
CA ALA A 171 -23.45 -12.00 3.73
C ALA A 171 -23.27 -12.12 2.22
N LYS A 172 -23.20 -13.34 1.70
CA LYS A 172 -23.20 -13.63 0.26
C LYS A 172 -24.24 -14.67 -0.06
N TYR A 173 -24.96 -14.47 -1.14
CA TYR A 173 -25.91 -15.43 -1.69
C TYR A 173 -25.63 -15.65 -3.16
N ASN A 174 -25.42 -16.90 -3.54
CA ASN A 174 -25.18 -17.31 -4.92
C ASN A 174 -26.34 -18.16 -5.44
N HIS A 175 -26.82 -17.82 -6.61
CA HIS A 175 -27.82 -18.60 -7.33
C HIS A 175 -27.46 -18.69 -8.81
N LYS A 176 -27.13 -19.90 -9.30
CA LYS A 176 -26.69 -20.14 -10.69
C LYS A 176 -25.56 -19.17 -11.11
N ASN A 177 -25.87 -18.21 -11.97
CA ASN A 177 -24.95 -17.26 -12.53
C ASN A 177 -24.90 -15.92 -11.78
N SER A 178 -25.70 -15.76 -10.73
CA SER A 178 -25.83 -14.52 -9.96
C SER A 178 -25.24 -14.66 -8.55
N GLU A 179 -24.63 -13.59 -8.08
CA GLU A 179 -24.18 -13.40 -6.70
C GLU A 179 -24.69 -12.06 -6.17
N LEU A 180 -25.23 -12.06 -4.96
CA LEU A 180 -25.50 -10.86 -4.19
C LEU A 180 -24.65 -10.91 -2.92
N ALA A 181 -23.85 -9.86 -2.67
CA ALA A 181 -23.07 -9.70 -1.46
C ALA A 181 -23.46 -8.41 -0.75
N LEU A 182 -23.56 -8.48 0.57
CA LEU A 182 -23.81 -7.37 1.47
C LEU A 182 -22.67 -7.32 2.50
N THR A 183 -22.12 -6.14 2.73
CA THR A 183 -21.06 -5.95 3.71
C THR A 183 -21.32 -4.70 4.53
N PHE A 184 -21.11 -4.79 5.84
CA PHE A 184 -21.11 -3.66 6.75
C PHE A 184 -19.82 -3.66 7.55
N THR A 185 -19.08 -2.54 7.50
CA THR A 185 -17.85 -2.34 8.27
C THR A 185 -18.00 -1.13 9.16
N SER A 186 -17.65 -1.29 10.44
CA SER A 186 -17.59 -0.20 11.43
C SER A 186 -16.19 -0.12 12.02
N LEU A 187 -15.61 1.08 12.01
CA LEU A 187 -14.33 1.41 12.60
C LEU A 187 -14.54 2.42 13.73
N TYR A 188 -13.85 2.22 14.85
CA TYR A 188 -13.88 3.19 15.93
C TYR A 188 -12.52 3.30 16.62
N LYS A 189 -12.21 4.51 17.05
CA LYS A 189 -11.01 4.85 17.80
C LYS A 189 -11.35 5.97 18.78
N ASP A 190 -10.87 5.87 20.03
CA ASP A 190 -10.91 6.94 21.01
C ASP A 190 -9.68 6.82 21.90
N GLN A 191 -8.69 7.63 21.65
CA GLN A 191 -7.35 7.55 22.24
C GLN A 191 -6.97 8.88 22.90
N HIS A 192 -6.34 8.81 24.06
CA HIS A 192 -5.89 9.95 24.86
C HIS A 192 -4.38 9.98 25.09
N GLY A 193 -3.68 8.92 24.70
CA GLY A 193 -2.26 8.71 24.99
C GLY A 193 -1.29 9.26 23.95
N PHE A 194 -1.79 9.96 22.92
CA PHE A 194 -0.92 10.57 21.90
C PHE A 194 -0.25 11.82 22.46
N ARG A 195 1.05 11.97 22.23
CA ARG A 195 1.86 13.13 22.64
C ARG A 195 2.81 13.52 21.52
N SER A 196 2.81 14.81 21.20
CA SER A 196 3.79 15.44 20.33
C SER A 196 4.72 16.36 21.10
N SER A 197 5.95 16.45 20.66
CA SER A 197 6.96 17.38 21.16
C SER A 197 7.67 17.99 19.98
N GLU A 198 7.80 19.28 19.96
CA GLU A 198 8.48 20.05 18.94
C GLU A 198 9.43 21.07 19.56
N VAL A 199 10.61 21.23 18.97
CA VAL A 199 11.53 22.33 19.26
C VAL A 199 11.89 22.97 17.91
N ALA A 200 11.67 24.26 17.78
CA ALA A 200 11.96 25.05 16.60
C ALA A 200 12.89 26.21 16.93
N ASP A 201 13.93 26.36 16.14
CA ASP A 201 14.86 27.50 16.16
C ASP A 201 14.64 28.32 14.89
N TYR A 202 14.09 29.51 15.07
CA TYR A 202 13.82 30.46 14.00
C TYR A 202 14.93 31.51 13.93
N THR A 203 15.62 31.61 12.82
CA THR A 203 16.52 32.73 12.55
C THR A 203 15.73 33.89 11.96
N LEU A 204 15.62 34.98 12.73
CA LEU A 204 14.84 36.17 12.36
C LEU A 204 15.62 37.04 11.35
N ASN A 205 14.94 38.03 10.73
CA ASN A 205 15.57 38.95 9.74
C ASN A 205 16.73 39.77 10.32
N ASN A 206 16.71 40.03 11.63
CA ASN A 206 17.80 40.70 12.34
C ASN A 206 18.98 39.77 12.72
N GLY A 207 18.94 38.48 12.33
CA GLY A 207 19.94 37.48 12.64
C GLY A 207 19.81 36.84 14.05
N CYS A 208 18.83 37.29 14.85
CA CYS A 208 18.59 36.68 16.15
C CYS A 208 17.96 35.28 16.03
N HIS A 209 18.36 34.37 16.91
CA HIS A 209 17.75 33.07 17.07
C HIS A 209 16.59 33.13 18.07
N TYR A 210 15.43 32.62 17.65
CA TYR A 210 14.23 32.56 18.46
C TYR A 210 13.83 31.09 18.68
N LEU A 211 14.20 30.58 19.85
CA LEU A 211 13.98 29.18 20.21
C LEU A 211 12.60 29.01 20.86
N VAL A 212 11.83 28.09 20.29
CA VAL A 212 10.46 27.77 20.76
C VAL A 212 10.32 26.27 21.02
N SER A 213 9.70 25.90 22.11
CA SER A 213 9.25 24.53 22.35
C SER A 213 7.73 24.45 22.47
N ARG A 214 7.16 23.40 21.86
CA ARG A 214 5.74 23.06 21.91
C ARG A 214 5.59 21.62 22.37
N ASN A 215 5.06 21.42 23.57
CA ASN A 215 4.91 20.09 24.15
C ASN A 215 3.44 19.81 24.43
N GLN A 216 2.91 18.76 23.82
CA GLN A 216 1.54 18.33 24.07
C GLN A 216 1.42 17.71 25.45
N THR A 217 0.54 18.26 26.26
CA THR A 217 0.27 17.83 27.65
C THR A 217 -0.94 16.93 27.72
N ASP A 218 -1.98 17.24 26.94
CA ASP A 218 -3.20 16.45 26.84
C ASP A 218 -3.72 16.41 25.40
N GLY A 219 -4.66 15.51 25.14
CA GLY A 219 -5.33 15.44 23.84
C GLY A 219 -6.17 14.21 23.67
N ARG A 220 -7.08 14.30 22.72
CA ARG A 220 -7.99 13.23 22.33
C ARG A 220 -7.97 13.05 20.82
N SER A 221 -7.78 11.80 20.37
CA SER A 221 -7.90 11.41 18.98
C SER A 221 -9.05 10.40 18.84
N ARG A 222 -10.18 10.88 18.36
CA ARG A 222 -11.39 10.09 18.16
C ARG A 222 -11.69 9.96 16.67
N ARG A 223 -12.13 8.79 16.25
CA ARG A 223 -12.63 8.54 14.89
C ARG A 223 -13.71 7.48 14.93
N PHE A 224 -14.82 7.74 14.24
CA PHE A 224 -15.85 6.75 13.90
C PHE A 224 -15.98 6.72 12.39
N GLY A 225 -16.14 5.53 11.84
CA GLY A 225 -16.36 5.34 10.41
C GLY A 225 -17.26 4.13 10.18
N ASN A 226 -18.22 4.26 9.26
CA ASN A 226 -19.07 3.17 8.83
C ASN A 226 -19.08 3.11 7.32
N GLN A 227 -19.13 1.89 6.79
CA GLN A 227 -19.26 1.63 5.36
C GLN A 227 -20.27 0.51 5.16
N PHE A 228 -21.18 0.73 4.23
CA PHE A 228 -22.13 -0.27 3.74
C PHE A 228 -21.89 -0.49 2.26
N GLU A 229 -21.88 -1.75 1.83
CA GLU A 229 -21.64 -2.15 0.45
C GLU A 229 -22.67 -3.19 0.00
N ILE A 230 -23.20 -3.00 -1.19
CA ILE A 230 -24.06 -3.95 -1.92
C ILE A 230 -23.38 -4.25 -3.25
N LYS A 231 -23.02 -5.52 -3.46
CA LYS A 231 -22.41 -5.98 -4.70
C LYS A 231 -23.30 -7.02 -5.38
N TYR A 232 -23.71 -6.73 -6.59
CA TYR A 232 -24.40 -7.69 -7.46
C TYR A 232 -23.49 -8.09 -8.60
N SER A 233 -23.43 -9.37 -8.88
CA SER A 233 -22.60 -9.91 -9.95
C SER A 233 -23.37 -10.94 -10.75
N LEU A 234 -23.24 -10.86 -12.08
CA LEU A 234 -23.80 -11.81 -13.03
C LEU A 234 -22.69 -12.30 -13.94
N ALA A 235 -22.44 -13.60 -14.01
CA ALA A 235 -21.37 -14.15 -14.82
C ALA A 235 -21.73 -15.50 -15.43
N ASP A 236 -21.52 -15.57 -16.73
CA ASP A 236 -21.14 -16.82 -17.37
C ASP A 236 -19.65 -16.79 -17.59
N SER A 237 -18.94 -17.49 -16.76
CA SER A 237 -17.50 -17.39 -16.63
C SER A 237 -16.70 -17.78 -17.89
N ALA A 238 -17.33 -18.24 -18.94
CA ALA A 238 -16.70 -18.49 -20.23
C ALA A 238 -16.82 -17.28 -21.16
N THR A 239 -17.90 -16.52 -21.04
CA THR A 239 -18.28 -15.51 -22.03
C THR A 239 -18.37 -14.09 -21.49
N TYR A 240 -18.99 -13.88 -20.34
CA TYR A 240 -19.16 -12.53 -19.81
C TYR A 240 -19.18 -12.47 -18.29
N VAL A 241 -18.85 -11.30 -17.76
CA VAL A 241 -19.02 -10.91 -16.36
C VAL A 241 -19.59 -9.50 -16.32
N PHE A 242 -20.67 -9.30 -15.56
CA PHE A 242 -21.18 -8.00 -15.18
C PHE A 242 -21.17 -7.88 -13.67
N GLN A 243 -20.71 -6.75 -13.12
CA GLN A 243 -20.73 -6.47 -11.69
C GLN A 243 -21.16 -5.03 -11.46
N ALA A 244 -22.07 -4.83 -10.51
CA ALA A 244 -22.43 -3.52 -9.99
C ALA A 244 -22.17 -3.52 -8.48
N ASN A 245 -21.42 -2.54 -8.00
CA ASN A 245 -21.08 -2.36 -6.59
C ASN A 245 -21.47 -0.95 -6.15
N LEU A 246 -22.41 -0.84 -5.22
CA LEU A 246 -22.77 0.39 -4.54
C LEU A 246 -22.17 0.38 -3.14
N SER A 247 -21.30 1.34 -2.86
CA SER A 247 -20.69 1.56 -1.56
C SER A 247 -21.09 2.92 -1.00
N VAL A 248 -21.51 2.97 0.24
CA VAL A 248 -21.81 4.21 0.96
C VAL A 248 -20.99 4.21 2.24
N GLY A 249 -20.05 5.13 2.33
CA GLY A 249 -19.15 5.30 3.47
C GLY A 249 -19.30 6.67 4.11
N GLY A 250 -18.90 6.76 5.37
CA GLY A 250 -18.80 8.05 6.05
C GLY A 250 -18.09 7.90 7.39
N GLY A 251 -17.51 8.99 7.84
CA GLY A 251 -16.78 9.02 9.09
C GLY A 251 -16.82 10.39 9.75
N ASN A 252 -16.47 10.43 11.03
CA ASN A 252 -16.30 11.67 11.75
C ASN A 252 -15.21 11.56 12.81
N THR A 253 -14.67 12.72 13.22
CA THR A 253 -13.65 12.86 14.25
C THR A 253 -14.12 13.81 15.38
N PRO A 254 -15.21 13.48 16.08
CA PRO A 254 -15.84 14.40 17.01
C PRO A 254 -14.98 14.63 18.26
N GLY A 255 -14.83 15.91 18.64
CA GLY A 255 -14.14 16.29 19.88
C GLY A 255 -12.64 15.97 19.88
N ASN A 256 -11.98 15.93 18.73
CA ASN A 256 -10.53 15.87 18.66
C ASN A 256 -9.93 17.21 19.09
N TYR A 257 -8.98 17.15 20.02
CA TYR A 257 -8.22 18.29 20.49
C TYR A 257 -6.82 17.89 20.93
N ALA A 258 -5.92 18.87 21.02
CA ALA A 258 -4.63 18.73 21.68
C ALA A 258 -4.29 19.99 22.46
N ASP A 259 -3.90 19.82 23.71
CA ASP A 259 -3.44 20.90 24.61
C ASP A 259 -1.93 20.91 24.66
N PHE A 260 -1.36 22.08 24.52
CA PHE A 260 0.08 22.29 24.47
C PHE A 260 0.55 23.28 25.54
N VAL A 261 1.80 23.10 25.94
CA VAL A 261 2.60 24.14 26.60
C VAL A 261 3.60 24.67 25.58
N TYR A 262 3.51 25.97 25.34
CA TYR A 262 4.44 26.76 24.54
C TYR A 262 5.45 27.42 25.48
N ARG A 263 6.74 27.40 25.09
CA ARG A 263 7.82 28.13 25.78
C ARG A 263 8.76 28.73 24.76
N ASP A 264 9.15 30.00 24.96
CA ASP A 264 10.15 30.71 24.16
C ASP A 264 11.33 31.29 24.97
N GLY A 265 11.54 30.81 26.18
CA GLY A 265 12.56 31.27 27.12
C GLY A 265 12.07 32.39 28.04
N THR A 266 11.12 33.22 27.65
CA THR A 266 10.53 34.33 28.44
C THR A 266 9.09 34.07 28.83
N ILE A 267 8.34 33.44 27.94
CA ILE A 267 6.90 33.18 28.08
C ILE A 267 6.66 31.69 28.16
N GLU A 268 5.78 31.32 29.11
CA GLU A 268 5.15 30.00 29.14
C GLU A 268 3.64 30.20 29.09
N GLN A 269 3.01 29.60 28.05
CA GLN A 269 1.56 29.65 27.90
C GLN A 269 1.00 28.31 27.46
N THR A 270 -0.23 28.05 27.88
CA THR A 270 -1.00 26.90 27.40
C THR A 270 -1.93 27.34 26.27
N TYR A 271 -2.09 26.46 25.26
CA TYR A 271 -3.05 26.66 24.19
C TYR A 271 -3.66 25.35 23.75
N ARG A 272 -4.79 25.44 23.06
CA ARG A 272 -5.50 24.29 22.50
C ARG A 272 -5.53 24.35 20.98
N THR A 273 -5.41 23.20 20.35
CA THR A 273 -5.77 23.01 18.94
C THR A 273 -6.96 22.07 18.83
N ILE A 274 -7.84 22.32 17.87
CA ILE A 274 -8.99 21.46 17.54
C ILE A 274 -8.93 21.17 16.05
N ASN A 275 -9.15 19.92 15.69
CA ASN A 275 -9.24 19.49 14.31
C ASN A 275 -10.30 18.40 14.19
N VAL A 276 -11.49 18.78 13.81
CA VAL A 276 -12.63 17.88 13.67
C VAL A 276 -13.08 17.86 12.22
N SER A 277 -13.54 16.71 11.77
CA SER A 277 -14.05 16.54 10.42
C SER A 277 -15.16 15.52 10.37
N SER A 278 -16.01 15.62 9.36
CA SER A 278 -16.93 14.57 8.94
C SER A 278 -16.88 14.41 7.44
N ASP A 279 -17.10 13.20 6.96
CA ASP A 279 -17.17 12.87 5.54
C ASP A 279 -18.31 11.92 5.23
N PHE A 280 -18.84 12.01 4.00
CA PHE A 280 -19.82 11.10 3.42
C PHE A 280 -19.48 10.86 1.96
N SER A 281 -19.37 9.59 1.57
CA SER A 281 -18.83 9.21 0.26
C SER A 281 -19.59 8.04 -0.39
N PRO A 282 -20.69 8.30 -1.14
CA PRO A 282 -21.30 7.31 -2.01
C PRO A 282 -20.46 7.06 -3.27
N THR A 283 -20.35 5.79 -3.67
CA THR A 283 -19.61 5.35 -4.85
C THR A 283 -20.36 4.24 -5.57
N LEU A 284 -20.49 4.35 -6.89
CA LEU A 284 -21.03 3.32 -7.78
C LEU A 284 -19.92 2.84 -8.72
N ASP A 285 -19.65 1.53 -8.71
CA ASP A 285 -18.66 0.87 -9.57
C ASP A 285 -19.37 -0.14 -10.47
N LEU A 286 -19.27 0.06 -11.78
CA LEU A 286 -19.84 -0.80 -12.82
C LEU A 286 -18.72 -1.44 -13.62
N TYR A 287 -18.74 -2.76 -13.69
CA TYR A 287 -17.73 -3.54 -14.40
C TYR A 287 -18.37 -4.48 -15.42
N PHE A 288 -17.73 -4.56 -16.57
CA PHE A 288 -18.13 -5.47 -17.65
C PHE A 288 -16.89 -6.15 -18.27
N PHE A 289 -16.97 -7.46 -18.47
CA PHE A 289 -16.00 -8.26 -19.22
C PHE A 289 -16.74 -9.11 -20.24
N HIS A 290 -16.21 -9.17 -21.46
CA HIS A 290 -16.74 -10.03 -22.50
C HIS A 290 -15.63 -10.72 -23.29
N GLN A 291 -15.77 -12.03 -23.50
CA GLN A 291 -14.89 -12.84 -24.35
C GLN A 291 -15.40 -12.78 -25.78
N LEU A 292 -14.71 -12.05 -26.67
CA LEU A 292 -15.11 -11.89 -28.08
C LEU A 292 -14.85 -13.12 -28.94
N GLY A 293 -13.92 -13.97 -28.52
CA GLY A 293 -13.52 -15.20 -29.22
C GLY A 293 -12.56 -16.03 -28.37
N LYS A 294 -11.94 -17.07 -28.93
CA LYS A 294 -11.06 -17.97 -28.16
C LYS A 294 -9.86 -17.26 -27.53
N HIS A 295 -9.39 -16.16 -28.13
CA HIS A 295 -8.17 -15.48 -27.73
C HIS A 295 -8.35 -13.99 -27.43
N GLN A 296 -9.53 -13.43 -27.68
CA GLN A 296 -9.79 -12.01 -27.60
C GLN A 296 -10.79 -11.71 -26.48
N SER A 297 -10.55 -10.65 -25.74
CA SER A 297 -11.46 -10.19 -24.70
C SER A 297 -11.47 -8.66 -24.59
N VAL A 298 -12.62 -8.12 -24.17
CA VAL A 298 -12.80 -6.71 -23.81
C VAL A 298 -13.21 -6.62 -22.36
N THR A 299 -12.66 -5.63 -21.68
CA THR A 299 -13.00 -5.29 -20.31
C THR A 299 -13.33 -3.80 -20.24
N ALA A 300 -14.37 -3.44 -19.52
CA ALA A 300 -14.72 -2.05 -19.24
C ALA A 300 -15.06 -1.87 -17.76
N ASN A 301 -14.73 -0.72 -17.21
CA ASN A 301 -15.06 -0.34 -15.84
C ASN A 301 -15.41 1.15 -15.79
N VAL A 302 -16.44 1.51 -15.04
CA VAL A 302 -16.83 2.89 -14.78
C VAL A 302 -17.11 3.06 -13.30
N VAL A 303 -16.46 4.04 -12.66
CA VAL A 303 -16.65 4.36 -11.25
C VAL A 303 -17.06 5.83 -11.13
N GLY A 304 -18.23 6.06 -10.55
CA GLY A 304 -18.69 7.40 -10.17
C GLY A 304 -18.69 7.55 -8.65
N SER A 305 -18.16 8.66 -8.13
CA SER A 305 -18.18 8.93 -6.70
C SER A 305 -18.48 10.39 -6.39
N SER A 306 -19.03 10.62 -5.20
CA SER A 306 -19.20 11.95 -4.63
C SER A 306 -18.68 11.93 -3.20
N ILE A 307 -17.93 12.95 -2.80
CA ILE A 307 -17.41 13.10 -1.43
C ILE A 307 -17.85 14.44 -0.90
N TYR A 308 -18.52 14.43 0.24
CA TYR A 308 -18.88 15.61 1.02
C TYR A 308 -18.01 15.61 2.27
N THR A 309 -17.38 16.73 2.59
CA THR A 309 -16.48 16.86 3.74
C THR A 309 -16.71 18.17 4.46
N ASP A 310 -16.96 18.09 5.77
CA ASP A 310 -16.94 19.25 6.67
C ASP A 310 -15.70 19.15 7.55
N LYS A 311 -14.95 20.24 7.68
CA LYS A 311 -13.78 20.31 8.55
C LYS A 311 -13.75 21.61 9.31
N ARG A 312 -13.46 21.54 10.61
CA ARG A 312 -13.18 22.69 11.48
C ARG A 312 -11.77 22.60 12.02
N GLY A 313 -11.00 23.68 11.82
CA GLY A 313 -9.68 23.88 12.41
C GLY A 313 -9.69 25.03 13.40
N TYR A 314 -9.02 24.85 14.55
CA TYR A 314 -8.80 25.89 15.56
C TYR A 314 -7.39 25.77 16.12
N ASN A 315 -6.70 26.90 16.25
CA ASN A 315 -5.39 27.01 16.88
C ASN A 315 -5.35 28.21 17.79
N GLY A 316 -5.14 27.98 19.10
CA GLY A 316 -5.09 29.01 20.13
C GLY A 316 -3.69 29.53 20.46
N GLU A 317 -2.65 29.18 19.71
CA GLU A 317 -1.29 29.66 19.93
C GLU A 317 -1.17 31.15 19.57
N GLY A 318 -0.84 31.99 20.55
CA GLY A 318 -0.78 33.44 20.39
C GLY A 318 -2.17 34.02 20.07
N ARG A 319 -2.33 34.60 18.88
CA ARG A 319 -3.64 35.01 18.38
C ARG A 319 -4.45 33.80 17.95
N THR A 320 -5.70 33.72 18.41
CA THR A 320 -6.64 32.70 17.97
C THR A 320 -6.82 32.68 16.45
N TYR A 321 -6.87 31.49 15.87
CA TYR A 321 -7.11 31.27 14.45
C TYR A 321 -8.11 30.12 14.29
N ALA A 322 -9.21 30.37 13.61
CA ALA A 322 -10.26 29.38 13.40
C ALA A 322 -10.80 29.45 11.97
N TYR A 323 -11.08 28.27 11.41
CA TYR A 323 -11.68 28.16 10.10
C TYR A 323 -12.57 26.93 9.98
N ASP A 324 -13.57 27.03 9.11
CA ASP A 324 -14.42 25.92 8.67
C ASP A 324 -14.21 25.70 7.16
N VAL A 325 -14.36 24.45 6.71
CA VAL A 325 -14.28 24.06 5.30
C VAL A 325 -15.48 23.19 4.94
N ASP A 326 -16.29 23.63 3.95
CA ASP A 326 -17.27 22.78 3.23
C ASP A 326 -16.63 22.32 1.93
N GLY A 327 -16.43 21.03 1.79
CA GLY A 327 -15.78 20.41 0.64
C GLY A 327 -16.71 19.47 -0.10
N ARG A 328 -16.76 19.61 -1.43
CA ARG A 328 -17.52 18.72 -2.33
C ARG A 328 -16.65 18.31 -3.49
N THR A 329 -16.45 17.02 -3.63
CA THR A 329 -15.73 16.45 -4.78
C THR A 329 -16.62 15.46 -5.50
N TRP A 330 -16.74 15.60 -6.79
CA TRP A 330 -17.35 14.61 -7.67
C TRP A 330 -16.29 14.08 -8.64
N SER A 331 -16.30 12.77 -8.91
CA SER A 331 -15.37 12.15 -9.84
C SER A 331 -16.03 11.05 -10.68
N LEU A 332 -15.52 10.91 -11.89
CA LEU A 332 -15.84 9.81 -12.81
C LEU A 332 -14.53 9.25 -13.35
N GLU A 333 -14.35 7.93 -13.18
CA GLU A 333 -13.22 7.19 -13.74
C GLU A 333 -13.76 6.10 -14.66
N SER A 334 -13.17 5.93 -15.82
CA SER A 334 -13.52 4.89 -16.76
C SER A 334 -12.29 4.27 -17.38
N GLU A 335 -12.32 2.96 -17.59
CA GLU A 335 -11.25 2.19 -18.19
C GLU A 335 -11.81 1.18 -19.18
N ALA A 336 -11.14 1.01 -20.31
CA ALA A 336 -11.44 -0.05 -21.26
C ALA A 336 -10.15 -0.70 -21.74
N ILE A 337 -10.11 -2.05 -21.75
CA ILE A 337 -8.94 -2.83 -22.18
C ILE A 337 -9.40 -3.89 -23.18
N TYR A 338 -8.72 -3.94 -24.32
CA TYR A 338 -8.74 -5.04 -25.25
C TYR A 338 -7.49 -5.92 -25.07
N GLU A 339 -7.67 -7.23 -25.03
CA GLU A 339 -6.56 -8.19 -24.93
C GLU A 339 -6.69 -9.26 -25.99
N ASN A 340 -5.58 -9.57 -26.69
CA ASN A 340 -5.49 -10.64 -27.65
C ASN A 340 -4.30 -11.56 -27.31
N LYS A 341 -4.59 -12.83 -27.00
CA LYS A 341 -3.61 -13.87 -26.66
C LYS A 341 -3.20 -14.63 -27.90
N LEU A 342 -2.18 -14.14 -28.59
CA LEU A 342 -1.51 -14.85 -29.69
C LEU A 342 -0.57 -15.91 -29.15
N LYS A 343 -0.25 -16.96 -29.95
CA LYS A 343 0.60 -18.05 -29.48
C LYS A 343 2.00 -17.60 -28.99
N PRO A 344 2.73 -16.68 -29.70
CA PRO A 344 4.04 -16.25 -29.23
C PRO A 344 4.01 -15.13 -28.18
N PHE A 345 2.92 -14.33 -28.13
CA PHE A 345 2.79 -13.18 -27.21
C PHE A 345 1.34 -12.81 -26.94
N THR A 346 1.11 -12.01 -25.91
CA THR A 346 -0.15 -11.36 -25.63
C THR A 346 -0.02 -9.87 -25.96
N LEU A 347 -0.96 -9.34 -26.73
CA LEU A 347 -1.13 -7.92 -26.99
C LEU A 347 -2.27 -7.39 -26.15
N SER A 348 -2.02 -6.32 -25.40
CA SER A 348 -3.05 -5.56 -24.67
C SER A 348 -3.03 -4.12 -25.16
N ALA A 349 -4.20 -3.52 -25.33
CA ALA A 349 -4.34 -2.10 -25.60
C ALA A 349 -5.53 -1.56 -24.79
N GLY A 350 -5.42 -0.35 -24.29
CA GLY A 350 -6.48 0.20 -23.45
C GLY A 350 -6.44 1.70 -23.35
N LEU A 351 -7.50 2.21 -22.76
CA LEU A 351 -7.65 3.61 -22.41
C LEU A 351 -8.15 3.72 -20.96
N GLU A 352 -7.67 4.73 -20.26
CA GLU A 352 -8.19 5.18 -18.97
C GLU A 352 -8.58 6.64 -19.11
N HIS A 353 -9.72 7.01 -18.54
CA HIS A 353 -10.18 8.39 -18.47
C HIS A 353 -10.62 8.69 -17.05
N SER A 354 -10.16 9.80 -16.49
CA SER A 354 -10.65 10.30 -15.21
C SER A 354 -10.96 11.79 -15.30
N VAL A 355 -12.01 12.20 -14.61
CA VAL A 355 -12.35 13.61 -14.40
C VAL A 355 -12.83 13.79 -12.98
N SER A 356 -12.44 14.87 -12.35
CA SER A 356 -12.94 15.26 -11.04
C SER A 356 -13.14 16.76 -10.94
N PHE A 357 -14.16 17.13 -10.17
CA PHE A 357 -14.52 18.50 -9.84
C PHE A 357 -14.56 18.63 -8.34
N THR A 358 -13.77 19.55 -7.79
CA THR A 358 -13.69 19.80 -6.37
C THR A 358 -14.06 21.26 -6.10
N ASN A 359 -14.91 21.48 -5.11
CA ASN A 359 -15.27 22.79 -4.61
C ASN A 359 -15.07 22.78 -3.10
N ASN A 360 -14.10 23.56 -2.60
CA ASN A 360 -13.80 23.70 -1.17
C ASN A 360 -13.97 25.17 -0.79
N GLU A 361 -14.94 25.45 0.06
CA GLU A 361 -15.19 26.77 0.60
C GLU A 361 -14.62 26.87 2.03
N TYR A 362 -13.68 27.78 2.19
CA TYR A 362 -13.07 28.11 3.49
C TYR A 362 -13.68 29.38 4.04
N THR A 363 -14.07 29.35 5.30
CA THR A 363 -14.64 30.49 6.03
C THR A 363 -13.99 30.67 7.39
N GLY A 364 -14.09 31.87 7.97
CA GLY A 364 -13.47 32.24 9.26
C GLY A 364 -12.24 33.11 9.08
N ASP A 365 -11.12 32.80 9.76
CA ASP A 365 -9.86 33.54 9.66
C ASP A 365 -9.14 33.29 8.31
N VAL A 366 -9.57 32.32 7.56
CA VAL A 366 -9.25 32.13 6.14
C VAL A 366 -10.53 32.22 5.33
N SER A 367 -10.49 32.93 4.20
CA SER A 367 -11.58 32.99 3.24
C SER A 367 -11.02 32.65 1.86
N ALA A 368 -11.40 31.49 1.35
CA ALA A 368 -10.97 31.03 0.03
C ALA A 368 -12.05 30.12 -0.57
N LEU A 369 -12.23 30.20 -1.89
CA LEU A 369 -13.14 29.35 -2.63
C LEU A 369 -12.33 28.62 -3.71
N ASN A 370 -11.96 27.37 -3.46
CA ASN A 370 -11.13 26.56 -4.36
C ASN A 370 -12.02 25.71 -5.26
N LYS A 371 -12.22 26.15 -6.51
CA LYS A 371 -12.86 25.39 -7.57
C LYS A 371 -11.81 24.75 -8.47
N MET A 372 -11.62 23.45 -8.32
CA MET A 372 -10.60 22.71 -9.05
C MET A 372 -11.24 21.71 -10.00
N ARG A 373 -10.75 21.65 -11.23
CA ARG A 373 -11.07 20.60 -12.20
C ARG A 373 -9.80 19.88 -12.60
N ARG A 374 -9.85 18.57 -12.62
CA ARG A 374 -8.76 17.72 -13.09
C ARG A 374 -9.29 16.70 -14.08
N GLY A 375 -8.50 16.46 -15.14
CA GLY A 375 -8.77 15.41 -16.11
C GLY A 375 -7.51 14.65 -16.46
N GLU A 376 -7.66 13.37 -16.76
CA GLU A 376 -6.60 12.54 -17.32
C GLU A 376 -7.19 11.63 -18.38
N LEU A 377 -6.54 11.58 -19.56
CA LEU A 377 -6.78 10.58 -20.59
C LEU A 377 -5.47 9.82 -20.80
N TYR A 378 -5.46 8.52 -20.59
CA TYR A 378 -4.29 7.66 -20.78
C TYR A 378 -4.59 6.58 -21.80
N LEU A 379 -3.79 6.51 -22.84
CA LEU A 379 -3.83 5.48 -23.86
C LEU A 379 -2.58 4.62 -23.75
N PHE A 380 -2.72 3.31 -23.77
CA PHE A 380 -1.58 2.41 -23.65
C PHE A 380 -1.69 1.18 -24.55
N SER A 381 -0.52 0.60 -24.86
CA SER A 381 -0.40 -0.70 -25.47
C SER A 381 0.78 -1.45 -24.86
N GLU A 382 0.63 -2.77 -24.67
CA GLU A 382 1.64 -3.64 -24.09
C GLU A 382 1.72 -4.95 -24.85
N VAL A 383 2.93 -5.37 -25.16
CA VAL A 383 3.26 -6.70 -25.71
C VAL A 383 4.01 -7.47 -24.66
N LYS A 384 3.54 -8.68 -24.31
CA LYS A 384 4.13 -9.57 -23.34
C LYS A 384 4.31 -10.96 -23.91
N GLY A 385 5.50 -11.51 -23.76
CA GLY A 385 5.82 -12.83 -24.32
C GLY A 385 7.04 -13.46 -23.68
N ARG A 386 7.42 -14.62 -24.26
CA ARG A 386 8.63 -15.35 -23.86
C ARG A 386 9.36 -15.85 -25.09
N TRP A 387 10.65 -15.63 -25.12
CA TRP A 387 11.57 -16.18 -26.13
C TRP A 387 12.67 -16.97 -25.43
N LYS A 388 12.62 -18.29 -25.57
CA LYS A 388 13.52 -19.23 -24.87
C LYS A 388 13.51 -18.97 -23.33
N ARG A 389 14.65 -18.57 -22.76
CA ARG A 389 14.85 -18.27 -21.34
C ARG A 389 14.54 -16.81 -20.99
N ILE A 390 14.25 -15.96 -21.99
CA ILE A 390 13.97 -14.54 -21.80
C ILE A 390 12.47 -14.32 -21.83
N GLY A 391 11.89 -13.91 -20.72
CA GLY A 391 10.57 -13.30 -20.67
C GLY A 391 10.67 -11.80 -20.92
N TYR A 392 9.71 -11.21 -21.61
CA TYR A 392 9.68 -9.77 -21.88
C TYR A 392 8.27 -9.23 -21.76
N SER A 393 8.17 -7.99 -21.28
CA SER A 393 7.00 -7.13 -21.38
C SER A 393 7.49 -5.76 -21.81
N ALA A 394 6.94 -5.25 -22.89
CA ALA A 394 7.23 -3.92 -23.41
C ALA A 394 5.90 -3.16 -23.57
N GLY A 395 5.72 -2.10 -22.80
CA GLY A 395 4.55 -1.24 -22.82
C GLY A 395 4.91 0.18 -23.19
N VAL A 396 4.00 0.83 -23.88
CA VAL A 396 4.06 2.27 -24.17
C VAL A 396 2.71 2.87 -23.87
N GLY A 397 2.73 4.07 -23.28
CA GLY A 397 1.54 4.82 -23.00
C GLY A 397 1.73 6.31 -23.25
N VAL A 398 0.64 6.98 -23.57
CA VAL A 398 0.57 8.43 -23.70
C VAL A 398 -0.55 8.93 -22.83
N ALA A 399 -0.25 9.84 -21.92
CA ALA A 399 -1.23 10.46 -21.05
C ALA A 399 -1.34 11.96 -21.34
N ASN A 400 -2.56 12.45 -21.47
CA ASN A 400 -2.89 13.85 -21.37
C ASN A 400 -3.43 14.13 -19.97
N LYS A 401 -2.84 15.10 -19.26
CA LYS A 401 -3.26 15.50 -17.91
C LYS A 401 -3.59 16.99 -17.91
N THR A 402 -4.82 17.29 -17.54
CA THR A 402 -5.34 18.64 -17.45
C THR A 402 -5.65 19.01 -16.00
N TYR A 403 -5.45 20.27 -15.67
CA TYR A 403 -5.82 20.85 -14.38
C TYR A 403 -6.24 22.29 -14.58
N SER A 404 -7.25 22.73 -13.85
CA SER A 404 -7.62 24.13 -13.76
C SER A 404 -8.14 24.49 -12.38
N GLN A 405 -7.70 25.66 -11.89
CA GLN A 405 -8.16 26.30 -10.66
C GLN A 405 -8.13 27.81 -10.89
N GLU A 406 -9.29 28.46 -10.91
CA GLU A 406 -9.40 29.91 -11.17
C GLU A 406 -8.57 30.36 -12.38
N ASN A 407 -7.49 31.12 -12.14
CA ASN A 407 -6.58 31.65 -13.15
C ASN A 407 -5.43 30.69 -13.52
N TYR A 408 -5.35 29.54 -12.84
CA TYR A 408 -4.28 28.57 -13.09
C TYR A 408 -4.81 27.40 -13.90
N SER A 409 -4.12 27.11 -15.00
CA SER A 409 -4.43 25.94 -15.82
C SER A 409 -3.18 25.35 -16.43
N PHE A 410 -3.15 24.05 -16.57
CA PHE A 410 -2.13 23.36 -17.34
C PHE A 410 -2.69 22.18 -18.11
N ASP A 411 -2.01 21.84 -19.18
CA ASP A 411 -2.25 20.70 -20.05
C ASP A 411 -0.91 20.05 -20.39
N TYR A 412 -0.73 18.79 -20.02
CA TYR A 412 0.51 18.06 -20.23
C TYR A 412 0.29 16.78 -20.99
N TRP A 413 1.09 16.59 -22.02
CA TRP A 413 1.28 15.30 -22.67
C TRP A 413 2.50 14.60 -22.11
N THR A 414 2.35 13.34 -21.72
CA THR A 414 3.41 12.54 -21.13
C THR A 414 3.53 11.22 -21.84
N PHE A 415 4.77 10.83 -22.18
CA PHE A 415 5.06 9.52 -22.72
C PHE A 415 5.55 8.60 -21.59
N ARG A 416 5.01 7.37 -21.52
CA ARG A 416 5.21 6.40 -20.42
C ARG A 416 5.66 5.05 -20.96
N PRO A 417 6.91 4.86 -21.37
CA PRO A 417 7.47 3.56 -21.72
C PRO A 417 7.81 2.75 -20.47
N LYS A 418 7.54 1.46 -20.53
CA LYS A 418 7.96 0.46 -19.55
C LYS A 418 8.52 -0.77 -20.25
N LEU A 419 9.70 -1.21 -19.85
CA LEU A 419 10.34 -2.42 -20.34
C LEU A 419 10.68 -3.32 -19.15
N THR A 420 10.31 -4.58 -19.25
CA THR A 420 10.74 -5.62 -18.32
C THR A 420 11.36 -6.76 -19.09
N LEU A 421 12.56 -7.15 -18.67
CA LEU A 421 13.27 -8.33 -19.15
C LEU A 421 13.50 -9.26 -17.98
N ASN A 422 13.13 -10.52 -18.14
CA ASN A 422 13.29 -11.56 -17.14
C ASN A 422 14.11 -12.71 -17.71
N TYR A 423 15.19 -13.12 -17.05
CA TYR A 423 16.08 -14.16 -17.50
C TYR A 423 16.21 -15.29 -16.48
N ASP A 424 15.83 -16.50 -16.88
CA ASP A 424 16.00 -17.71 -16.08
C ASP A 424 17.43 -18.20 -16.19
N ILE A 425 18.28 -17.87 -15.20
CA ILE A 425 19.71 -18.26 -15.17
C ILE A 425 19.81 -19.79 -14.99
N LEU A 426 19.20 -20.28 -13.91
CA LEU A 426 19.11 -21.69 -13.53
C LEU A 426 17.73 -21.99 -12.96
N THR A 427 17.44 -23.27 -12.70
CA THR A 427 16.23 -23.67 -11.96
C THR A 427 16.23 -22.99 -10.59
N GLY A 428 15.19 -22.23 -10.31
CA GLY A 428 15.06 -21.45 -9.07
C GLY A 428 15.79 -20.11 -9.06
N LEU A 429 16.81 -19.87 -9.89
CA LEU A 429 17.56 -18.60 -9.95
C LEU A 429 17.11 -17.76 -11.14
N ASN A 430 16.69 -16.55 -10.87
CA ASN A 430 16.14 -15.61 -11.84
C ASN A 430 16.76 -14.21 -11.69
N ALA A 431 17.03 -13.55 -12.81
CA ALA A 431 17.39 -12.15 -12.86
C ALA A 431 16.36 -11.38 -13.67
N ARG A 432 16.00 -10.17 -13.22
CA ARG A 432 15.04 -9.31 -13.89
C ARG A 432 15.54 -7.87 -13.90
N TYR A 433 15.33 -7.22 -15.02
CA TYR A 433 15.55 -5.80 -15.17
C TYR A 433 14.25 -5.11 -15.56
N THR A 434 13.93 -4.01 -14.90
CA THR A 434 12.78 -3.14 -15.22
C THR A 434 13.24 -1.71 -15.42
N PHE A 435 12.83 -1.14 -16.53
CA PHE A 435 12.94 0.30 -16.82
C PHE A 435 11.54 0.87 -16.94
N GLU A 436 11.30 2.00 -16.29
CA GLU A 436 10.07 2.77 -16.48
C GLU A 436 10.31 4.27 -16.35
N THR A 437 9.53 5.07 -17.05
CA THR A 437 9.45 6.50 -16.85
C THR A 437 8.00 6.99 -16.95
N TYR A 438 7.64 7.91 -16.06
CA TYR A 438 6.31 8.49 -15.98
C TYR A 438 6.38 9.89 -15.38
N ARG A 439 5.26 10.62 -15.35
CA ARG A 439 5.16 11.90 -14.65
C ARG A 439 4.24 11.78 -13.44
N ARG A 440 4.74 12.24 -12.29
CA ARG A 440 3.98 12.33 -11.05
C ARG A 440 3.35 13.71 -10.94
N VAL A 441 2.03 13.76 -10.78
CA VAL A 441 1.25 14.98 -10.53
C VAL A 441 1.05 15.14 -9.03
N SER A 442 1.08 16.39 -8.56
CA SER A 442 0.83 16.73 -7.16
C SER A 442 -0.61 16.44 -6.74
N SER A 443 -0.84 16.19 -5.46
CA SER A 443 -2.19 16.07 -4.90
C SER A 443 -2.93 17.41 -4.94
N TYR A 444 -4.26 17.38 -4.89
CA TYR A 444 -5.09 18.60 -4.85
C TYR A 444 -4.72 19.55 -3.70
N ALA A 445 -4.45 19.01 -2.53
CA ALA A 445 -4.06 19.80 -1.36
C ALA A 445 -2.75 20.60 -1.59
N MET A 446 -1.82 20.09 -2.41
CA MET A 446 -0.56 20.77 -2.69
C MET A 446 -0.68 21.89 -3.72
N VAL A 447 -1.73 21.88 -4.53
CA VAL A 447 -1.98 22.92 -5.55
C VAL A 447 -3.07 23.91 -5.13
N SER A 448 -3.71 23.71 -3.98
CA SER A 448 -4.66 24.68 -3.40
C SER A 448 -3.94 25.97 -3.02
N ASP A 449 -4.54 27.12 -3.28
CA ASP A 449 -4.01 28.45 -2.92
C ASP A 449 -4.43 28.90 -1.51
N ALA A 450 -5.22 28.12 -0.78
CA ALA A 450 -5.58 28.41 0.59
C ALA A 450 -4.33 28.54 1.47
N LYS A 451 -4.23 29.65 2.23
CA LYS A 451 -3.17 29.90 3.19
C LYS A 451 -3.67 29.60 4.59
N ILE A 452 -3.15 28.54 5.23
CA ILE A 452 -3.57 28.06 6.55
C ILE A 452 -2.46 28.27 7.55
N ARG A 453 -2.80 28.80 8.72
CA ARG A 453 -1.87 29.01 9.82
C ARG A 453 -1.66 27.71 10.59
N GLU A 454 -0.41 27.26 10.64
CA GLU A 454 0.00 26.07 11.42
C GLU A 454 0.30 26.44 12.89
N ASN A 455 0.95 27.56 13.13
CA ASN A 455 1.26 28.09 14.46
C ASN A 455 1.48 29.62 14.40
N SER A 456 1.93 30.23 15.48
CA SER A 456 2.11 31.69 15.57
C SER A 456 3.07 32.28 14.54
N ARG A 457 3.99 31.47 13.96
CA ARG A 457 5.00 31.91 12.99
C ARG A 457 4.98 31.14 11.69
N GLU A 458 4.29 30.01 11.62
CA GLU A 458 4.31 29.16 10.43
C GLU A 458 2.97 29.14 9.72
N TRP A 459 3.02 29.25 8.42
CA TRP A 459 1.90 29.16 7.50
C TRP A 459 2.14 28.07 6.48
N LYS A 460 1.09 27.41 6.05
CA LYS A 460 1.10 26.46 4.94
C LYS A 460 0.26 26.99 3.81
N VAL A 461 0.83 26.97 2.60
CA VAL A 461 0.14 27.33 1.36
C VAL A 461 0.46 26.30 0.29
N GLY A 462 -0.53 25.93 -0.50
CA GLY A 462 -0.28 25.14 -1.70
C GLY A 462 0.27 26.03 -2.82
N ASN A 463 0.73 25.40 -3.90
CA ASN A 463 1.28 26.10 -5.06
C ASN A 463 0.58 25.61 -6.33
N PRO A 464 -0.38 26.39 -6.88
CA PRO A 464 -1.09 25.99 -8.10
C PRO A 464 -0.21 25.92 -9.35
N ASN A 465 1.02 26.51 -9.32
CA ASN A 465 1.97 26.44 -10.41
C ASN A 465 2.84 25.18 -10.42
N LEU A 466 2.57 24.20 -9.55
CA LEU A 466 3.33 22.97 -9.51
C LEU A 466 3.22 22.18 -10.81
N GLN A 467 4.39 21.91 -11.39
CA GLN A 467 4.55 21.10 -12.59
C GLN A 467 4.68 19.62 -12.25
N PRO A 468 4.18 18.69 -13.09
CA PRO A 468 4.43 17.27 -12.90
C PRO A 468 5.92 16.93 -12.96
N SER A 469 6.45 16.29 -11.93
CA SER A 469 7.83 15.80 -11.91
C SER A 469 7.99 14.57 -12.82
N ARG A 470 9.13 14.46 -13.52
CA ARG A 470 9.46 13.28 -14.35
C ARG A 470 10.24 12.26 -13.52
N VAL A 471 9.67 11.08 -13.35
CA VAL A 471 10.31 9.94 -12.68
C VAL A 471 10.98 9.04 -13.73
N ILE A 472 12.23 8.67 -13.48
CA ILE A 472 12.99 7.67 -14.25
C ILE A 472 13.45 6.61 -13.25
N LYS A 473 13.06 5.36 -13.46
CA LYS A 473 13.28 4.27 -12.53
C LYS A 473 13.94 3.09 -13.25
N ASN A 474 15.00 2.57 -12.65
CA ASN A 474 15.68 1.35 -13.07
C ASN A 474 15.73 0.40 -11.90
N ILE A 475 15.28 -0.82 -12.07
CA ILE A 475 15.28 -1.86 -11.05
C ILE A 475 15.98 -3.10 -11.60
N PHE A 476 16.91 -3.61 -10.83
CA PHE A 476 17.52 -4.91 -11.07
C PHE A 476 17.22 -5.83 -9.89
N ASP A 477 16.57 -6.96 -10.16
CA ASP A 477 16.24 -7.98 -9.19
C ASP A 477 17.02 -9.26 -9.51
N ILE A 478 17.55 -9.90 -8.48
CA ILE A 478 18.00 -11.28 -8.54
C ILE A 478 17.33 -12.06 -7.42
N SER A 479 16.77 -13.22 -7.72
CA SER A 479 16.06 -14.04 -6.73
C SER A 479 16.32 -15.52 -6.93
N TYR A 480 16.47 -16.22 -5.82
CA TYR A 480 16.56 -17.67 -5.76
C TYR A 480 15.38 -18.22 -4.95
N ASN A 481 14.69 -19.20 -5.50
CA ASN A 481 13.61 -19.92 -4.86
C ASN A 481 13.90 -21.42 -4.87
N GLY A 482 14.41 -21.92 -3.76
CA GLY A 482 14.65 -23.35 -3.51
C GLY A 482 13.51 -23.96 -2.66
N SER A 483 13.67 -25.23 -2.30
CA SER A 483 12.67 -25.96 -1.53
C SER A 483 12.54 -25.50 -0.06
N ARG A 484 13.64 -25.05 0.55
CA ARG A 484 13.68 -24.55 1.94
C ARG A 484 14.21 -23.14 2.09
N VAL A 485 14.95 -22.65 1.11
CA VAL A 485 15.55 -21.32 1.12
C VAL A 485 15.03 -20.51 -0.03
N SER A 486 14.54 -19.33 0.24
CA SER A 486 14.25 -18.30 -0.76
C SER A 486 15.01 -17.04 -0.38
N CYS A 487 15.74 -16.46 -1.31
CA CYS A 487 16.46 -15.21 -1.08
C CYS A 487 16.41 -14.32 -2.30
N GLY A 488 16.63 -13.04 -2.12
CA GLY A 488 16.68 -12.09 -3.22
C GLY A 488 17.34 -10.79 -2.84
N ALA A 489 17.82 -10.10 -3.89
CA ALA A 489 18.36 -8.76 -3.83
C ALA A 489 17.66 -7.90 -4.88
N ASN A 490 17.29 -6.69 -4.47
CA ASN A 490 16.71 -5.64 -5.30
C ASN A 490 17.66 -4.45 -5.28
N ILE A 491 17.99 -3.93 -6.46
CA ILE A 491 18.78 -2.71 -6.63
C ILE A 491 17.93 -1.75 -7.44
N GLU A 492 17.54 -0.62 -6.83
CA GLU A 492 16.76 0.42 -7.47
C GLU A 492 17.58 1.71 -7.57
N TYR A 493 17.61 2.27 -8.76
CA TYR A 493 18.03 3.64 -9.00
C TYR A 493 16.86 4.43 -9.56
N ARG A 494 16.45 5.45 -8.83
CA ARG A 494 15.36 6.35 -9.19
C ARG A 494 15.86 7.79 -9.24
N ARG A 495 15.41 8.50 -10.26
CA ARG A 495 15.66 9.93 -10.43
C ARG A 495 14.35 10.64 -10.75
N ASP A 496 13.97 11.58 -9.90
CA ASP A 496 12.82 12.46 -10.08
C ASP A 496 13.34 13.84 -10.52
N LEU A 497 13.05 14.21 -11.75
CA LEU A 497 13.44 15.49 -12.36
C LEU A 497 12.34 16.52 -12.17
N GLY A 498 12.71 17.75 -11.83
CA GLY A 498 11.75 18.81 -11.52
C GLY A 498 10.85 18.40 -10.34
N SER A 499 11.43 17.82 -9.31
CA SER A 499 10.68 17.33 -8.16
C SER A 499 9.98 18.44 -7.41
N ASN A 500 8.76 18.13 -6.94
CA ASN A 500 8.11 18.97 -5.96
C ASN A 500 8.85 18.80 -4.63
N MET A 501 9.51 19.87 -4.19
CA MET A 501 10.35 19.87 -2.99
C MET A 501 9.80 20.86 -1.98
N SER A 502 9.83 20.51 -0.69
CA SER A 502 9.41 21.40 0.38
C SER A 502 10.35 22.60 0.50
N VAL A 503 9.77 23.76 0.72
CA VAL A 503 10.49 25.03 0.90
C VAL A 503 9.84 25.77 2.06
N TYR A 504 10.67 26.29 2.95
CA TYR A 504 10.30 27.26 3.97
C TYR A 504 10.89 28.62 3.61
N GLU A 505 10.05 29.59 3.34
CA GLU A 505 10.43 30.95 3.04
C GLU A 505 10.16 31.85 4.24
N ARG A 506 11.19 32.62 4.68
CA ARG A 506 11.03 33.63 5.71
C ARG A 506 10.50 34.92 5.09
N THR A 507 9.40 35.41 5.61
CA THR A 507 8.80 36.70 5.19
C THR A 507 9.47 37.91 5.87
N PRO A 508 9.29 39.14 5.37
CA PRO A 508 9.75 40.35 6.07
C PRO A 508 9.16 40.53 7.49
N ALA A 509 8.04 39.87 7.80
CA ALA A 509 7.40 39.90 9.12
C ALA A 509 7.92 38.79 10.06
N ASP A 510 8.99 38.09 9.73
CA ASP A 510 9.52 36.96 10.47
C ASP A 510 8.52 35.79 10.62
N GLU A 511 7.63 35.64 9.65
CA GLU A 511 6.81 34.46 9.46
C GLU A 511 7.47 33.47 8.50
N PHE A 512 7.19 32.18 8.62
CA PHE A 512 7.74 31.11 7.82
C PHE A 512 6.64 30.47 6.98
N LEU A 513 6.75 30.60 5.67
CA LEU A 513 5.78 30.09 4.72
C LEU A 513 6.25 28.74 4.16
N TYR A 514 5.57 27.67 4.53
CA TYR A 514 5.78 26.37 3.93
C TYR A 514 5.02 26.24 2.62
N SER A 515 5.71 25.84 1.56
CA SER A 515 5.12 25.48 0.27
C SER A 515 5.88 24.34 -0.39
N GLN A 516 5.39 23.87 -1.52
CA GLN A 516 6.13 22.99 -2.42
C GLN A 516 6.45 23.70 -3.73
N GLN A 517 7.66 23.45 -4.26
CA GLN A 517 8.14 24.09 -5.48
C GLN A 517 8.94 23.10 -6.32
N ASN A 518 8.90 23.26 -7.66
CA ASN A 518 9.72 22.46 -8.59
C ASN A 518 11.14 23.04 -8.71
N ILE A 519 11.93 22.95 -7.65
CA ILE A 519 13.25 23.64 -7.56
C ILE A 519 14.46 22.72 -7.76
N GLY A 520 14.27 21.43 -7.98
CA GLY A 520 15.40 20.53 -8.08
C GLY A 520 15.06 19.09 -8.44
N ASN A 521 15.94 18.20 -8.06
CA ASN A 521 15.84 16.77 -8.35
C ASN A 521 16.00 15.95 -7.08
N ILE A 522 15.21 14.91 -6.96
CA ILE A 522 15.37 13.87 -5.94
C ILE A 522 15.93 12.62 -6.62
N MET A 523 17.03 12.09 -6.09
CA MET A 523 17.59 10.82 -6.53
C MET A 523 17.62 9.86 -5.35
N MET A 524 17.40 8.59 -5.63
CA MET A 524 17.40 7.53 -4.64
C MET A 524 18.14 6.31 -5.19
N PHE A 525 19.07 5.79 -4.41
CA PHE A 525 19.71 4.50 -4.65
C PHE A 525 19.39 3.58 -3.49
N VAL A 526 18.80 2.43 -3.81
CA VAL A 526 18.31 1.46 -2.82
C VAL A 526 18.90 0.11 -3.13
N VAL A 527 19.44 -0.56 -2.11
CA VAL A 527 19.81 -1.97 -2.16
C VAL A 527 19.08 -2.66 -1.02
N GLN A 528 18.25 -3.64 -1.35
CA GLN A 528 17.47 -4.39 -0.37
C GLN A 528 17.63 -5.88 -0.59
N ASN A 529 17.70 -6.64 0.51
CA ASN A 529 17.89 -8.07 0.49
C ASN A 529 16.91 -8.74 1.45
N TYR A 530 16.53 -9.96 1.14
CA TYR A 530 15.80 -10.83 2.07
C TYR A 530 16.33 -12.26 1.98
N VAL A 531 16.20 -12.97 3.09
CA VAL A 531 16.42 -14.42 3.18
C VAL A 531 15.28 -15.00 3.98
N ARG A 532 14.59 -15.95 3.41
CA ARG A 532 13.58 -16.78 4.06
C ARG A 532 14.09 -18.20 4.18
N TYR A 533 13.97 -18.77 5.36
CA TYR A 533 14.29 -20.15 5.65
C TYR A 533 13.06 -20.88 6.20
N ASP A 534 12.60 -21.91 5.50
CA ASP A 534 11.55 -22.81 5.97
C ASP A 534 12.20 -23.88 6.86
N VAL A 535 12.27 -23.57 8.17
CA VAL A 535 12.88 -24.44 9.21
C VAL A 535 12.19 -25.80 9.20
N VAL A 536 10.86 -25.79 9.19
CA VAL A 536 10.00 -26.94 8.95
C VAL A 536 9.09 -26.58 7.79
N PRO A 537 9.25 -27.19 6.61
CA PRO A 537 8.42 -26.88 5.45
C PRO A 537 6.92 -26.87 5.78
N GLU A 538 6.21 -25.85 5.30
CA GLU A 538 4.77 -25.62 5.54
C GLU A 538 4.36 -25.32 6.99
N HIS A 539 5.27 -25.47 8.00
CA HIS A 539 4.94 -25.31 9.42
C HIS A 539 5.69 -24.17 10.12
N LEU A 540 6.97 -23.97 9.84
CA LEU A 540 7.77 -22.95 10.51
C LEU A 540 8.69 -22.25 9.51
N SER A 541 8.52 -20.95 9.37
CA SER A 541 9.40 -20.12 8.54
C SER A 541 9.92 -18.92 9.30
N VAL A 542 11.16 -18.55 8.97
CA VAL A 542 11.82 -17.32 9.45
C VAL A 542 12.23 -16.53 8.22
N THR A 543 11.92 -15.24 8.19
CA THR A 543 12.37 -14.31 7.16
C THR A 543 13.16 -13.19 7.80
N LEU A 544 14.35 -12.93 7.29
CA LEU A 544 15.16 -11.77 7.62
C LEU A 544 15.26 -10.86 6.40
N PHE A 545 15.21 -9.59 6.59
CA PHE A 545 15.37 -8.61 5.52
C PHE A 545 16.19 -7.42 5.98
N GLY A 546 16.84 -6.75 5.03
CA GLY A 546 17.61 -5.54 5.32
C GLY A 546 18.04 -4.83 4.04
N GLY A 547 18.38 -3.56 4.19
CA GLY A 547 18.79 -2.75 3.06
C GLY A 547 19.48 -1.46 3.45
N ILE A 548 20.01 -0.83 2.40
CA ILE A 548 20.67 0.47 2.45
C ILE A 548 19.95 1.38 1.47
N ASN A 549 19.59 2.57 1.94
CA ASN A 549 18.94 3.59 1.12
C ASN A 549 19.82 4.84 1.14
N ARG A 550 20.13 5.36 -0.02
CA ARG A 550 20.87 6.61 -0.18
C ARG A 550 20.01 7.61 -0.93
N PHE A 551 19.68 8.70 -0.24
CA PHE A 551 18.87 9.81 -0.78
C PHE A 551 19.77 11.00 -1.13
N PHE A 552 19.44 11.66 -2.23
CA PHE A 552 20.06 12.89 -2.70
C PHE A 552 18.93 13.86 -3.06
N ASN A 553 18.80 14.94 -2.32
CA ASN A 553 17.88 16.03 -2.61
C ASN A 553 18.72 17.24 -3.02
N ILE A 554 18.71 17.57 -4.29
CA ILE A 554 19.55 18.61 -4.88
C ILE A 554 18.67 19.64 -5.53
N SER A 555 18.67 20.84 -4.97
CA SER A 555 17.90 21.98 -5.47
C SER A 555 18.79 23.21 -5.67
N SER A 556 18.20 24.29 -6.17
CA SER A 556 18.85 25.59 -6.23
C SER A 556 19.04 26.23 -4.85
N LEU A 557 18.23 25.85 -3.86
CA LEU A 557 18.20 26.45 -2.53
C LEU A 557 19.02 25.65 -1.51
N TYR A 558 19.03 24.32 -1.62
CA TYR A 558 19.67 23.44 -0.64
C TYR A 558 20.14 22.11 -1.24
N ARG A 559 21.00 21.39 -0.50
CA ARG A 559 21.45 20.03 -0.83
C ARG A 559 21.44 19.16 0.40
N HIS A 560 20.54 18.17 0.44
CA HIS A 560 20.44 17.25 1.56
C HIS A 560 20.71 15.81 1.13
N TYR A 561 21.56 15.13 1.91
CA TYR A 561 21.98 13.76 1.66
C TYR A 561 21.71 12.89 2.90
N LEU A 562 21.15 11.72 2.70
CA LEU A 562 20.92 10.79 3.79
C LEU A 562 21.27 9.37 3.35
N THR A 563 22.04 8.65 4.19
CA THR A 563 22.12 7.19 4.13
C THR A 563 21.36 6.62 5.30
N SER A 564 20.44 5.69 5.01
CA SER A 564 19.67 5.01 6.03
C SER A 564 19.74 3.49 5.84
N TYR A 565 19.58 2.78 6.96
CA TYR A 565 19.58 1.33 7.01
C TYR A 565 18.25 0.88 7.55
N ASN A 566 17.61 -0.06 6.86
CA ASN A 566 16.42 -0.74 7.34
C ASN A 566 16.71 -2.23 7.48
N TYR A 567 16.26 -2.83 8.57
CA TYR A 567 16.38 -4.25 8.81
C TYR A 567 15.27 -4.73 9.74
N GLY A 568 14.97 -6.00 9.62
CA GLY A 568 13.94 -6.62 10.42
C GLY A 568 13.79 -8.10 10.10
N GLY A 569 12.78 -8.69 10.69
CA GLY A 569 12.44 -10.08 10.43
C GLY A 569 11.06 -10.44 10.92
N ASN A 570 10.58 -11.57 10.42
CA ASN A 570 9.36 -12.18 10.89
C ASN A 570 9.52 -13.68 11.07
N ILE A 571 8.75 -14.23 11.98
CA ILE A 571 8.59 -15.65 12.23
C ILE A 571 7.11 -16.02 12.09
N GLN A 572 6.83 -17.12 11.42
CA GLN A 572 5.48 -17.69 11.29
C GLN A 572 5.53 -19.18 11.59
N ALA A 573 4.67 -19.64 12.50
CA ALA A 573 4.54 -21.05 12.83
C ALA A 573 3.08 -21.51 12.74
N TYR A 574 2.85 -22.65 12.10
CA TYR A 574 1.56 -23.30 11.93
C TYR A 574 1.58 -24.67 12.61
N LEU A 575 0.98 -24.75 13.79
CA LEU A 575 1.02 -25.90 14.67
C LEU A 575 -0.40 -26.48 14.81
N GLY A 576 -0.84 -27.22 13.81
CA GLY A 576 -2.20 -27.77 13.74
C GLY A 576 -3.26 -26.66 13.70
N ARG A 577 -3.95 -26.44 14.84
CA ARG A 577 -4.97 -25.37 14.96
C ARG A 577 -4.43 -24.04 15.43
N TRP A 578 -3.14 -23.96 15.79
CA TRP A 578 -2.49 -22.75 16.26
C TRP A 578 -1.69 -22.08 15.14
N THR A 579 -1.73 -20.78 15.09
CA THR A 579 -0.85 -19.95 14.29
C THR A 579 -0.13 -18.97 15.21
N LEU A 580 1.20 -18.90 15.11
CA LEU A 580 2.03 -17.94 15.82
C LEU A 580 2.69 -17.02 14.82
N THR A 581 2.68 -15.72 15.09
CA THR A 581 3.31 -14.71 14.24
C THR A 581 4.14 -13.78 15.11
N GLY A 582 5.36 -13.50 14.70
CA GLY A 582 6.21 -12.48 15.31
C GLY A 582 6.82 -11.61 14.23
N TYR A 583 6.96 -10.31 14.50
CA TYR A 583 7.58 -9.35 13.59
C TYR A 583 8.32 -8.27 14.38
N ALA A 584 9.48 -7.87 13.86
CA ALA A 584 10.20 -6.71 14.35
C ALA A 584 10.97 -6.03 13.21
N ASP A 585 10.99 -4.69 13.20
CA ASP A 585 11.85 -3.89 12.35
C ASP A 585 12.41 -2.67 13.10
N ASN A 586 13.41 -2.00 12.50
CA ASN A 586 14.03 -0.81 13.07
C ASN A 586 13.41 0.51 12.63
N GLY A 587 12.27 0.46 11.90
CA GLY A 587 11.64 1.61 11.28
C GLY A 587 12.35 2.07 9.99
N TRP A 588 11.82 3.12 9.38
CA TRP A 588 12.26 3.67 8.11
C TRP A 588 12.69 5.12 8.27
N LYS A 589 13.90 5.46 7.79
CA LYS A 589 14.42 6.83 7.80
C LYS A 589 14.61 7.33 6.37
N TYR A 590 14.15 8.56 6.07
CA TYR A 590 14.17 9.17 4.75
C TYR A 590 14.43 10.68 4.83
N VAL A 591 14.77 11.28 3.69
CA VAL A 591 14.79 12.74 3.49
C VAL A 591 14.10 13.08 2.18
N GLU A 592 13.19 14.05 2.23
CA GLU A 592 12.47 14.56 1.08
C GLU A 592 12.37 16.08 1.20
N GLY A 593 13.05 16.78 0.26
CA GLY A 593 13.20 18.23 0.36
C GLY A 593 13.95 18.63 1.63
N GLU A 594 13.38 19.54 2.39
CA GLU A 594 13.89 20.01 3.70
C GLU A 594 13.41 19.15 4.88
N HIS A 595 12.68 18.07 4.64
CA HIS A 595 12.18 17.19 5.70
C HIS A 595 13.01 15.89 5.81
N GLU A 596 13.61 15.64 6.97
CA GLU A 596 14.11 14.33 7.36
C GLU A 596 13.08 13.67 8.28
N GLY A 597 12.61 12.48 7.92
CA GLY A 597 11.65 11.72 8.70
C GLY A 597 12.18 10.35 9.11
N ARG A 598 11.68 9.84 10.24
CA ARG A 598 11.88 8.47 10.69
C ARG A 598 10.62 7.92 11.30
N ASN A 599 10.05 6.87 10.71
CA ASN A 599 8.99 6.09 11.31
C ASN A 599 9.55 5.25 12.46
N GLY A 600 8.76 5.05 13.50
CA GLY A 600 9.14 4.22 14.65
C GLY A 600 9.34 2.76 14.26
N ALA A 601 10.11 2.03 15.07
CA ALA A 601 10.24 0.59 14.97
C ALA A 601 8.89 -0.09 15.22
N ALA A 602 8.56 -1.10 14.42
CA ALA A 602 7.37 -1.91 14.62
C ALA A 602 7.76 -3.23 15.27
N ILE A 603 7.06 -3.60 16.34
CA ILE A 603 7.22 -4.90 17.01
C ILE A 603 5.84 -5.43 17.35
N TYR A 604 5.55 -6.66 16.99
CA TYR A 604 4.29 -7.31 17.37
C TYR A 604 4.38 -8.82 17.44
N PHE A 605 3.49 -9.41 18.24
CA PHE A 605 3.23 -10.84 18.34
C PHE A 605 1.75 -11.14 18.15
N GLY A 606 1.46 -12.23 17.49
CA GLY A 606 0.11 -12.73 17.30
C GLY A 606 0.02 -14.22 17.59
N VAL A 607 -1.05 -14.63 18.25
CA VAL A 607 -1.42 -16.03 18.48
C VAL A 607 -2.86 -16.22 18.04
N SER A 608 -3.12 -17.18 17.20
CA SER A 608 -4.47 -17.52 16.71
C SER A 608 -4.77 -18.98 16.96
N TYR A 609 -5.97 -19.26 17.44
CA TYR A 609 -6.51 -20.61 17.54
C TYR A 609 -7.76 -20.77 16.70
N ARG A 610 -7.82 -21.83 15.92
CA ARG A 610 -8.92 -22.13 15.01
C ARG A 610 -9.67 -23.38 15.43
N TRP A 611 -11.01 -23.27 15.45
CA TRP A 611 -11.90 -24.43 15.65
C TRP A 611 -13.07 -24.37 14.68
N SER A 612 -13.26 -25.41 13.90
CA SER A 612 -14.38 -25.55 12.96
C SER A 612 -14.60 -24.28 12.09
N ARG A 613 -15.59 -23.46 12.43
CA ARG A 613 -16.04 -22.26 11.70
C ARG A 613 -15.58 -20.97 12.35
N CYS A 614 -14.83 -21.04 13.42
CA CYS A 614 -14.39 -19.89 14.21
C CYS A 614 -12.88 -19.84 14.32
N SER A 615 -12.34 -18.63 14.50
CA SER A 615 -11.00 -18.40 15.00
C SER A 615 -10.98 -17.29 16.03
N LEU A 616 -10.15 -17.45 17.05
CA LEU A 616 -9.85 -16.42 18.03
C LEU A 616 -8.36 -16.10 17.95
N SER A 617 -8.03 -14.83 17.85
CA SER A 617 -6.65 -14.37 17.81
C SER A 617 -6.40 -13.31 18.88
N LEU A 618 -5.25 -13.39 19.50
CA LEU A 618 -4.71 -12.35 20.36
C LEU A 618 -3.51 -11.74 19.66
N PHE A 619 -3.51 -10.44 19.55
CA PHE A 619 -2.45 -9.66 18.90
C PHE A 619 -1.93 -8.60 19.86
N MET A 620 -0.61 -8.54 20.04
CA MET A 620 0.05 -7.57 20.92
C MET A 620 1.00 -6.71 20.10
N GLN A 621 0.79 -5.39 20.11
CA GLN A 621 1.66 -4.40 19.49
C GLN A 621 2.57 -3.73 20.52
N HIS A 622 3.79 -3.41 20.09
CA HIS A 622 4.80 -2.75 20.92
C HIS A 622 4.94 -3.35 22.32
N PRO A 623 5.14 -4.71 22.42
CA PRO A 623 5.31 -5.37 23.71
C PRO A 623 6.47 -4.75 24.48
N PHE A 624 6.28 -4.60 25.80
CA PHE A 624 7.27 -4.03 26.73
C PHE A 624 7.61 -2.55 26.50
N GLN A 625 6.87 -1.84 25.67
CA GLN A 625 7.02 -0.40 25.44
C GLN A 625 5.80 0.36 25.96
N GLN A 626 5.99 1.29 26.89
CA GLN A 626 4.89 2.09 27.46
C GLN A 626 4.52 3.27 26.54
N HIS A 627 5.51 3.89 25.89
CA HIS A 627 5.34 5.07 25.04
C HIS A 627 6.12 4.91 23.72
N PRO A 628 5.71 3.98 22.83
CA PRO A 628 6.43 3.80 21.56
C PRO A 628 6.47 5.09 20.76
N VAL A 629 7.61 5.32 20.15
CA VAL A 629 7.80 6.41 19.19
C VAL A 629 7.17 6.00 17.88
N ILE A 630 6.17 6.77 17.42
CA ILE A 630 5.49 6.54 16.15
C ILE A 630 6.30 7.15 15.01
N GLN A 631 6.76 8.39 15.22
CA GLN A 631 7.50 9.15 14.23
C GLN A 631 8.42 10.16 14.90
N ARG A 632 9.55 10.45 14.25
CA ARG A 632 10.43 11.59 14.54
C ARG A 632 10.77 12.27 13.22
N GLY A 633 11.07 13.56 13.28
CA GLY A 633 11.54 14.27 12.10
C GLY A 633 12.28 15.55 12.43
N LYS A 634 12.80 16.13 11.34
CA LYS A 634 13.52 17.42 11.37
C LYS A 634 13.15 18.21 10.15
N VAL A 635 13.10 19.53 10.30
CA VAL A 635 13.16 20.48 9.20
C VAL A 635 14.61 20.98 9.12
N LEU A 636 15.16 20.97 7.90
CA LEU A 636 16.57 21.25 7.63
C LEU A 636 16.77 22.58 6.88
N ASN A 637 15.86 23.54 7.07
CA ASN A 637 15.95 24.86 6.44
C ASN A 637 16.99 25.72 7.17
N GLU A 638 17.72 26.57 6.45
CA GLU A 638 18.77 27.42 7.01
C GLU A 638 18.24 28.48 8.00
N ASN A 639 16.98 28.92 7.84
CA ASN A 639 16.34 29.91 8.70
C ASN A 639 15.35 29.29 9.70
N LEU A 640 15.05 27.99 9.57
CA LEU A 640 14.16 27.24 10.46
C LEU A 640 14.69 25.83 10.69
N TYR A 641 15.35 25.62 11.79
CA TYR A 641 15.70 24.26 12.22
C TYR A 641 14.68 23.78 13.23
N LYS A 642 13.95 22.72 12.89
CA LYS A 642 12.89 22.17 13.72
C LYS A 642 13.07 20.67 13.93
N THR A 643 12.89 20.21 15.17
CA THR A 643 12.81 18.77 15.50
C THR A 643 11.47 18.46 16.10
N TYR A 644 10.90 17.31 15.73
CA TYR A 644 9.60 16.88 16.29
C TYR A 644 9.57 15.37 16.54
N SER A 645 8.74 14.98 17.49
CA SER A 645 8.50 13.57 17.79
C SER A 645 7.06 13.33 18.19
N TYR A 646 6.53 12.18 17.76
CA TYR A 646 5.20 11.69 18.11
C TYR A 646 5.32 10.37 18.86
N ARG A 647 4.61 10.25 19.98
CA ARG A 647 4.56 9.05 20.82
C ARG A 647 3.12 8.71 21.14
N SER A 648 2.82 7.45 21.45
CA SER A 648 1.49 7.06 21.88
C SER A 648 1.56 6.03 23.00
N ARG A 649 1.01 6.37 24.16
CA ARG A 649 0.79 5.42 25.25
C ARG A 649 -0.18 4.32 24.84
N ASP A 650 -1.21 4.67 24.09
CA ASP A 650 -2.30 3.76 23.73
C ASP A 650 -1.89 2.66 22.72
N LEU A 651 -0.75 2.86 22.02
CA LEU A 651 -0.13 1.82 21.19
C LEU A 651 0.88 0.97 21.95
N GLY A 652 1.29 1.41 23.15
CA GLY A 652 2.21 0.66 24.00
C GLY A 652 1.52 -0.53 24.66
N ASN A 653 2.10 -1.73 24.52
CA ASN A 653 1.51 -2.97 25.02
C ASN A 653 0.03 -3.15 24.58
N MET A 654 -0.33 -2.66 23.41
CA MET A 654 -1.72 -2.73 22.93
C MET A 654 -2.08 -4.18 22.61
N ILE A 655 -3.12 -4.69 23.30
CA ILE A 655 -3.64 -6.03 23.10
C ILE A 655 -4.97 -5.93 22.35
N THR A 656 -5.06 -6.63 21.22
CA THR A 656 -6.27 -6.71 20.39
C THR A 656 -6.74 -8.16 20.34
N LEU A 657 -8.02 -8.38 20.63
CA LEU A 657 -8.71 -9.65 20.42
C LEU A 657 -9.43 -9.61 19.07
N LYS A 658 -9.26 -10.64 18.28
CA LYS A 658 -9.96 -10.84 17.02
C LYS A 658 -10.76 -12.13 17.08
N PHE A 659 -12.04 -12.01 16.77
CA PHE A 659 -12.94 -13.15 16.61
C PHE A 659 -13.46 -13.16 15.19
N SER A 660 -13.22 -14.26 14.47
CA SER A 660 -13.78 -14.47 13.14
C SER A 660 -14.70 -15.68 13.16
N TRP A 661 -15.89 -15.52 12.60
CA TRP A 661 -16.87 -16.58 12.44
C TRP A 661 -17.39 -16.60 11.00
N LYS A 662 -17.54 -17.81 10.44
CA LYS A 662 -18.04 -18.01 9.09
C LYS A 662 -18.97 -19.22 9.02
N LEU A 663 -20.18 -19.01 8.55
CA LEU A 663 -21.14 -20.05 8.20
C LEU A 663 -21.30 -20.08 6.69
N SER A 664 -20.93 -21.18 6.05
CA SER A 664 -21.19 -21.41 4.63
C SER A 664 -22.01 -22.68 4.46
N ARG A 665 -23.00 -22.65 3.57
CA ARG A 665 -23.84 -23.80 3.22
C ARG A 665 -24.15 -23.77 1.74
N GLY A 666 -24.15 -24.93 1.09
CA GLY A 666 -24.37 -25.08 -0.35
C GLY A 666 -23.27 -25.92 -0.99
N LYS A 667 -23.49 -26.36 -2.24
CA LYS A 667 -22.49 -27.15 -3.01
C LYS A 667 -21.43 -26.23 -3.63
N SER A 668 -21.03 -25.18 -2.90
CA SER A 668 -20.04 -24.23 -3.33
C SER A 668 -20.65 -22.94 -3.96
N TYR A 669 -19.94 -21.83 -3.98
CA TYR A 669 -20.39 -20.53 -4.52
C TYR A 669 -19.43 -20.03 -5.59
N LYS A 670 -19.94 -19.17 -6.44
CA LYS A 670 -19.26 -18.63 -7.62
C LYS A 670 -18.62 -17.30 -7.28
N GLU A 671 -17.36 -17.14 -7.61
CA GLU A 671 -16.70 -15.84 -7.57
C GLU A 671 -16.35 -15.36 -8.99
N ILE A 672 -16.35 -14.06 -9.19
CA ILE A 672 -16.46 -13.43 -10.48
C ILE A 672 -15.24 -12.57 -10.76
N GLU A 673 -14.72 -12.58 -11.98
CA GLU A 673 -13.48 -11.90 -12.37
C GLU A 673 -13.69 -10.44 -12.77
N LYS A 674 -12.94 -9.52 -12.16
CA LYS A 674 -12.77 -8.13 -12.60
C LYS A 674 -11.30 -7.88 -12.99
N LYS A 675 -11.04 -7.20 -14.11
CA LYS A 675 -9.70 -7.04 -14.68
C LYS A 675 -9.10 -5.64 -14.54
N VAL A 676 -9.85 -4.67 -14.04
CA VAL A 676 -9.50 -3.25 -14.00
C VAL A 676 -9.89 -2.59 -12.68
N GLN A 677 -9.27 -1.46 -12.35
CA GLN A 677 -9.49 -0.75 -11.11
C GLN A 677 -9.26 0.74 -11.25
N ASN A 678 -10.13 1.53 -10.63
CA ASN A 678 -10.04 2.97 -10.53
C ASN A 678 -10.00 3.38 -9.05
N GLU A 679 -8.97 4.10 -8.61
CA GLU A 679 -8.77 4.54 -7.21
C GLU A 679 -8.61 6.05 -7.01
N GLY A 680 -8.47 6.83 -8.08
CA GLY A 680 -8.24 8.28 -8.02
C GLY A 680 -9.38 9.08 -7.41
N TYR A 681 -10.58 8.51 -7.35
CA TYR A 681 -11.80 9.16 -6.84
C TYR A 681 -11.78 9.49 -5.33
N LYS A 682 -10.78 9.03 -4.58
CA LYS A 682 -10.69 9.24 -3.11
C LYS A 682 -10.03 10.55 -2.69
N GLN A 683 -9.59 11.40 -3.61
CA GLN A 683 -8.89 12.65 -3.30
C GLN A 683 -9.87 13.83 -3.15
N THR A 684 -9.80 14.56 -2.05
CA THR A 684 -10.70 15.69 -1.73
C THR A 684 -10.05 17.07 -1.92
N GLY A 685 -8.73 17.18 -1.95
CA GLY A 685 -8.01 18.45 -2.07
C GLY A 685 -8.07 19.35 -0.83
N ILE A 686 -8.55 18.87 0.31
CA ILE A 686 -8.53 19.60 1.59
C ILE A 686 -7.16 19.42 2.24
N MET A 687 -6.52 20.56 2.62
CA MET A 687 -5.26 20.59 3.36
C MET A 687 -5.42 20.26 4.82
#